data_aa65cff82516bc0d7bb136b7517906c6
#
_entry.id   aa65cff82516bc0d7bb136b7517906c6
#
_cell.length_a   1.000
_cell.length_b   1.000
_cell.length_c   1.000
_cell.angle_alpha   90.00
_cell.angle_beta   90.00
_cell.angle_gamma   90.00
#
_symmetry.space_group_name_H-M   'P 1'
#
loop_
_entity.id
_entity.type
_entity.pdbx_description
1 polymer ?
#
loop_
_entity_poly.entity_id
_entity_poly.type
_entity_poly.pdbx_seq_one_letter_code
_entity_poly.pdbx_strand_id
1 'polypeptide(L)'
;ETYKDRIKVYIENSYIDFRVDSINPLSNNSDLNNLMSLHGAIKIDYWLPNALPADRDGDVYLNRFYIIYFDESTVNISQAYKDFDQLDIVKNVEYIRIIKIDYNPNDPYWNQQWGLDYIEAAAAYDLWDIQNGDLPGQMESGEMVVGVPDNGFKWNHPDLVGNVWQNLGEDADGDGVVIIQSGNSWIFDPGDVNGIDDDGDNYVDNFVGWDAAFGGNDPSPINNNFDHGTLVGGCVSSSTNNGIGVASVGWSVKLMGINASTNANTVTDSDPATLAAAQMGANVINMSWGGVGTCYSSEQNLYNVILNNYGSILVTSAGNGGEDGNTNFDDMSPSSCDNVLNVSAVDPGDNFGCWATAGPDVDLCAPGRQIVTTDVPSGYSSVMGTSFASPITSGAIALLWSRFPTLENQVVIDRIVDNTDEFADMNGTCQGTSLTGMLGSGRLNIYKALTAGVYPSLYVSEVNYLNDSDDDGVFNPGETVKVKIIVGNEEGWADGEDVVATLSTDDDRILILDDTIEFSNNIPSGGTAFTLIDHFLVQAVDDAQLGNVPCTIQMQAGVEPPYYYTNIDIELSISLDQYGFDYPTSGMILKSSPIIADLYGNSMGQLFVGGDNGNMYGYMVGGNELTGFPFTAGDKIRSSPAVGDIDNDGSNELVFGSYDGGLYTVGVVGNQEMVYLQNGYIVGSPSLVDLDGDEDLEIIFTTQRGSNSGEL
;
A
#
# COMPACT_ATOMS: atom_id res chain seq x y z
N GLU A 1 17.72 -8.77 -6.86
CA GLU A 1 18.45 -9.96 -7.39
C GLU A 1 19.73 -10.22 -6.61
N THR A 2 20.08 -11.48 -6.43
CA THR A 2 21.33 -11.89 -5.80
C THR A 2 22.12 -12.79 -6.77
N TYR A 3 23.44 -12.82 -6.59
CA TYR A 3 24.27 -13.76 -7.34
C TYR A 3 23.90 -15.20 -6.99
N LYS A 4 23.72 -16.06 -7.99
CA LYS A 4 23.39 -17.49 -7.82
C LYS A 4 24.63 -18.37 -7.64
N ASP A 5 25.82 -17.80 -7.80
CA ASP A 5 27.11 -18.48 -7.82
C ASP A 5 27.99 -18.11 -6.61
N ARG A 6 27.48 -17.36 -5.64
CA ARG A 6 28.31 -16.92 -4.50
C ARG A 6 27.51 -16.50 -3.27
N ILE A 7 28.09 -16.73 -2.08
CA ILE A 7 27.61 -16.23 -0.79
C ILE A 7 28.70 -15.46 -0.07
N LYS A 8 28.33 -14.55 0.83
CA LYS A 8 29.25 -13.85 1.74
C LYS A 8 29.11 -14.46 3.12
N VAL A 9 30.24 -14.80 3.76
CA VAL A 9 30.30 -15.40 5.08
C VAL A 9 31.13 -14.53 6.03
N TYR A 10 30.66 -14.38 7.28
CA TYR A 10 31.42 -13.76 8.37
C TYR A 10 32.02 -14.86 9.24
N ILE A 11 33.36 -14.85 9.38
CA ILE A 11 34.07 -15.84 10.19
C ILE A 11 34.13 -15.37 11.65
N GLU A 12 33.66 -16.24 12.57
CA GLU A 12 33.60 -15.98 14.01
C GLU A 12 34.94 -15.48 14.59
N ASN A 13 34.88 -14.49 15.44
CA ASN A 13 36.07 -13.82 16.02
C ASN A 13 36.97 -14.74 16.87
N SER A 14 36.43 -15.82 17.43
CA SER A 14 37.15 -16.84 18.17
C SER A 14 38.19 -17.61 17.33
N TYR A 15 38.01 -17.64 16.01
CA TYR A 15 38.95 -18.32 15.08
C TYR A 15 40.06 -17.34 14.63
N ILE A 16 40.92 -16.92 15.54
CA ILE A 16 41.94 -15.85 15.36
C ILE A 16 42.91 -16.16 14.20
N ASP A 17 43.23 -17.44 14.00
CA ASP A 17 44.21 -17.89 12.99
C ASP A 17 43.59 -18.25 11.65
N PHE A 18 42.32 -17.90 11.41
CA PHE A 18 41.68 -18.17 10.13
C PHE A 18 42.38 -17.43 8.98
N ARG A 19 42.70 -18.17 7.91
CA ARG A 19 43.39 -17.65 6.72
C ARG A 19 42.88 -18.33 5.48
N VAL A 20 42.86 -17.57 4.40
CA VAL A 20 42.65 -18.05 3.03
C VAL A 20 43.96 -18.05 2.28
N ASP A 21 44.29 -19.15 1.60
CA ASP A 21 45.49 -19.24 0.78
C ASP A 21 45.24 -18.55 -0.56
N SER A 22 46.08 -17.54 -0.88
CA SER A 22 45.97 -16.77 -2.12
C SER A 22 46.38 -17.55 -3.38
N ILE A 23 47.06 -18.68 -3.23
CA ILE A 23 47.57 -19.53 -4.34
C ILE A 23 46.65 -20.74 -4.53
N ASN A 24 46.17 -21.33 -3.44
CA ASN A 24 45.23 -22.44 -3.45
C ASN A 24 43.97 -21.96 -2.72
N PRO A 25 42.87 -21.65 -3.40
CA PRO A 25 41.74 -20.90 -2.84
C PRO A 25 40.92 -21.71 -1.82
N LEU A 26 41.59 -22.25 -0.83
CA LEU A 26 41.04 -22.98 0.31
C LEU A 26 41.40 -22.25 1.60
N SER A 27 40.61 -22.45 2.63
CA SER A 27 40.93 -21.94 3.97
C SER A 27 41.83 -22.93 4.74
N ASN A 28 42.35 -22.50 5.87
CA ASN A 28 43.07 -23.38 6.80
C ASN A 28 42.09 -24.16 7.74
N ASN A 29 40.78 -24.07 7.52
CA ASN A 29 39.77 -24.80 8.29
C ASN A 29 39.22 -25.99 7.48
N SER A 30 39.35 -27.20 8.03
CA SER A 30 38.99 -28.44 7.36
C SER A 30 37.47 -28.58 7.15
N ASP A 31 36.66 -28.10 8.10
CA ASP A 31 35.22 -28.31 8.06
C ASP A 31 34.59 -27.37 7.02
N LEU A 32 35.04 -26.11 6.98
CA LEU A 32 34.68 -25.17 5.94
C LEU A 32 35.08 -25.71 4.55
N ASN A 33 36.31 -26.23 4.40
CA ASN A 33 36.78 -26.77 3.12
C ASN A 33 35.99 -28.01 2.67
N ASN A 34 35.58 -28.85 3.63
CA ASN A 34 34.74 -30.02 3.34
C ASN A 34 33.37 -29.61 2.82
N LEU A 35 32.77 -28.56 3.44
CA LEU A 35 31.50 -28.03 3.02
C LEU A 35 31.60 -27.33 1.67
N MET A 36 32.65 -26.54 1.46
CA MET A 36 32.98 -25.95 0.15
C MET A 36 33.06 -27.03 -0.95
N SER A 37 33.72 -28.16 -0.67
CA SER A 37 33.85 -29.29 -1.61
C SER A 37 32.52 -29.98 -1.87
N LEU A 38 31.66 -30.09 -0.84
CA LEU A 38 30.34 -30.72 -0.93
C LEU A 38 29.42 -29.93 -1.91
N HIS A 39 29.49 -28.60 -1.86
CA HIS A 39 28.67 -27.72 -2.69
C HIS A 39 29.36 -27.30 -4.00
N GLY A 40 30.53 -27.85 -4.33
CA GLY A 40 31.24 -27.52 -5.57
C GLY A 40 31.82 -26.10 -5.60
N ALA A 41 32.23 -25.59 -4.42
CA ALA A 41 32.84 -24.28 -4.37
C ALA A 41 34.18 -24.26 -5.12
N ILE A 42 34.37 -23.20 -5.91
CA ILE A 42 35.55 -23.01 -6.78
C ILE A 42 36.66 -22.31 -5.99
N LYS A 43 36.28 -21.34 -5.14
CA LYS A 43 37.21 -20.56 -4.34
C LYS A 43 36.53 -19.85 -3.17
N ILE A 44 37.35 -19.43 -2.20
CA ILE A 44 36.99 -18.45 -1.19
C ILE A 44 37.95 -17.25 -1.29
N ASP A 45 37.44 -16.04 -1.13
CA ASP A 45 38.23 -14.82 -1.25
C ASP A 45 37.79 -13.79 -0.20
N TYR A 46 38.62 -12.78 0.08
CA TYR A 46 38.22 -11.67 0.95
C TYR A 46 37.11 -10.83 0.28
N TRP A 47 36.06 -10.49 1.03
CA TRP A 47 35.06 -9.52 0.54
C TRP A 47 35.68 -8.14 0.31
N LEU A 48 36.47 -7.67 1.28
CA LEU A 48 37.23 -6.42 1.19
C LEU A 48 38.74 -6.72 1.33
N PRO A 49 39.45 -6.90 0.22
CA PRO A 49 40.88 -7.34 0.26
C PRO A 49 41.81 -6.39 0.99
N ASN A 50 41.44 -5.11 1.10
CA ASN A 50 42.25 -4.08 1.75
C ASN A 50 41.79 -3.73 3.17
N ALA A 51 40.75 -4.41 3.70
CA ALA A 51 40.28 -4.16 5.05
C ALA A 51 41.32 -4.60 6.11
N LEU A 52 41.58 -3.73 7.05
CA LEU A 52 42.54 -3.95 8.15
C LEU A 52 41.77 -4.42 9.41
N PRO A 53 42.48 -5.03 10.39
CA PRO A 53 41.87 -5.36 11.68
C PRO A 53 41.34 -4.15 12.49
N ALA A 54 41.74 -2.93 12.10
CA ALA A 54 41.22 -1.70 12.68
C ALA A 54 39.90 -1.26 12.08
N ASP A 55 39.56 -1.77 10.88
CA ASP A 55 38.32 -1.46 10.19
C ASP A 55 37.19 -2.35 10.76
N ARG A 56 36.56 -1.83 11.81
CA ARG A 56 35.55 -2.54 12.57
C ARG A 56 34.49 -1.60 13.15
N ASP A 57 33.28 -2.15 13.29
CA ASP A 57 32.21 -1.57 14.07
C ASP A 57 31.93 -2.50 15.27
N GLY A 58 32.16 -1.98 16.48
CA GLY A 58 32.12 -2.82 17.69
C GLY A 58 32.99 -4.07 17.56
N ASP A 59 32.37 -5.23 17.65
CA ASP A 59 33.00 -6.55 17.52
C ASP A 59 32.93 -7.12 16.10
N VAL A 60 32.36 -6.39 15.12
CA VAL A 60 32.29 -6.79 13.72
C VAL A 60 33.51 -6.26 12.97
N TYR A 61 34.36 -7.15 12.46
CA TYR A 61 35.61 -6.84 11.77
C TYR A 61 35.44 -7.01 10.25
N LEU A 62 35.58 -5.95 9.45
CA LEU A 62 35.39 -6.00 8.00
C LEU A 62 36.36 -6.94 7.27
N ASN A 63 37.55 -7.14 7.80
CA ASN A 63 38.53 -8.09 7.26
C ASN A 63 38.23 -9.57 7.57
N ARG A 64 37.06 -9.87 8.18
CA ARG A 64 36.61 -11.24 8.47
C ARG A 64 35.42 -11.66 7.62
N PHE A 65 35.04 -10.84 6.66
CA PHE A 65 34.06 -11.21 5.64
C PHE A 65 34.75 -11.81 4.42
N TYR A 66 34.22 -12.93 3.93
CA TYR A 66 34.74 -13.67 2.79
C TYR A 66 33.62 -13.95 1.80
N ILE A 67 33.96 -14.08 0.51
CA ILE A 67 33.05 -14.54 -0.54
C ILE A 67 33.46 -15.95 -0.93
N ILE A 68 32.52 -16.88 -0.91
CA ILE A 68 32.68 -18.23 -1.43
C ILE A 68 31.99 -18.27 -2.80
N TYR A 69 32.73 -18.69 -3.81
CA TYR A 69 32.27 -18.79 -5.19
C TYR A 69 32.03 -20.25 -5.58
N PHE A 70 30.96 -20.51 -6.28
CA PHE A 70 30.54 -21.83 -6.73
C PHE A 70 30.44 -21.89 -8.25
N ASP A 71 30.34 -23.10 -8.78
CA ASP A 71 29.95 -23.30 -10.19
C ASP A 71 28.42 -23.16 -10.28
N GLU A 72 27.96 -22.12 -10.92
CA GLU A 72 26.54 -21.77 -11.07
C GLU A 72 25.72 -22.91 -11.72
N SER A 73 26.35 -23.73 -12.57
CA SER A 73 25.69 -24.86 -13.23
C SER A 73 25.40 -26.04 -12.32
N THR A 74 26.02 -26.10 -11.13
CA THR A 74 25.99 -27.29 -10.26
C THR A 74 25.57 -26.98 -8.82
N VAL A 75 25.65 -25.74 -8.39
CA VAL A 75 25.33 -25.35 -7.01
C VAL A 75 23.82 -25.19 -6.77
N ASN A 76 23.34 -25.75 -5.67
CA ASN A 76 22.11 -25.26 -5.04
C ASN A 76 22.53 -24.23 -3.98
N ILE A 77 22.42 -22.93 -4.36
CA ILE A 77 22.94 -21.84 -3.53
C ILE A 77 22.14 -21.71 -2.21
N SER A 78 20.84 -22.01 -2.23
CA SER A 78 20.00 -21.95 -1.03
C SER A 78 20.35 -23.05 -0.03
N GLN A 79 20.67 -24.27 -0.52
CA GLN A 79 21.15 -25.33 0.35
C GLN A 79 22.56 -25.03 0.86
N ALA A 80 23.44 -24.50 0.00
CA ALA A 80 24.77 -24.07 0.43
C ALA A 80 24.68 -23.00 1.53
N TYR A 81 23.83 -22.00 1.37
CA TYR A 81 23.57 -20.99 2.38
C TYR A 81 23.22 -21.62 3.74
N LYS A 82 22.20 -22.48 3.78
CA LYS A 82 21.73 -23.15 5.02
C LYS A 82 22.83 -23.98 5.68
N ASP A 83 23.60 -24.71 4.90
CA ASP A 83 24.65 -25.55 5.41
C ASP A 83 25.86 -24.76 5.93
N PHE A 84 26.22 -23.65 5.27
CA PHE A 84 27.29 -22.76 5.75
C PHE A 84 26.88 -22.02 7.01
N ASP A 85 25.60 -21.64 7.14
CA ASP A 85 25.07 -20.96 8.32
C ASP A 85 25.11 -21.85 9.59
N GLN A 86 25.03 -23.17 9.41
CA GLN A 86 25.12 -24.15 10.50
C GLN A 86 26.57 -24.48 10.93
N LEU A 87 27.58 -23.87 10.29
CA LEU A 87 28.96 -24.20 10.57
C LEU A 87 29.51 -23.34 11.72
N ASP A 88 29.97 -23.96 12.82
CA ASP A 88 30.46 -23.29 14.04
C ASP A 88 31.47 -22.15 13.81
N ILE A 89 32.23 -22.21 12.71
CA ILE A 89 33.20 -21.18 12.34
C ILE A 89 32.54 -19.96 11.66
N VAL A 90 31.34 -20.14 11.11
CA VAL A 90 30.61 -19.08 10.39
C VAL A 90 29.60 -18.47 11.36
N LYS A 91 29.66 -17.17 11.54
CA LYS A 91 28.74 -16.41 12.40
C LYS A 91 27.55 -15.85 11.64
N ASN A 92 27.75 -15.59 10.36
CA ASN A 92 26.70 -15.05 9.50
C ASN A 92 26.97 -15.45 8.05
N VAL A 93 25.91 -15.73 7.29
CA VAL A 93 25.93 -15.94 5.85
C VAL A 93 25.00 -14.90 5.21
N GLU A 94 25.43 -14.34 4.09
CA GLU A 94 24.62 -13.37 3.35
C GLU A 94 24.64 -13.69 1.87
N TYR A 95 23.50 -13.49 1.21
CA TYR A 95 23.48 -13.39 -0.24
C TYR A 95 24.09 -12.09 -0.71
N ILE A 96 24.82 -12.12 -1.81
CA ILE A 96 25.41 -10.90 -2.40
C ILE A 96 24.41 -10.34 -3.41
N ARG A 97 23.91 -9.12 -3.13
CA ARG A 97 22.97 -8.42 -4.01
C ARG A 97 23.66 -8.01 -5.31
N ILE A 98 22.97 -8.20 -6.42
CA ILE A 98 23.30 -7.57 -7.70
C ILE A 98 22.72 -6.15 -7.61
N ILE A 99 23.61 -5.16 -7.50
CA ILE A 99 23.19 -3.75 -7.59
C ILE A 99 23.09 -3.44 -9.07
N LYS A 100 21.88 -3.37 -9.60
CA LYS A 100 21.61 -2.84 -10.93
C LYS A 100 21.62 -1.32 -10.86
N ILE A 101 22.07 -0.70 -11.95
CA ILE A 101 21.83 0.72 -12.19
C ILE A 101 20.58 0.75 -13.04
N ASP A 102 19.53 1.44 -12.58
CA ASP A 102 18.29 1.60 -13.33
C ASP A 102 18.57 2.12 -14.72
N TYR A 103 17.88 1.57 -15.73
CA TYR A 103 18.05 2.01 -17.08
C TYR A 103 17.50 3.42 -17.26
N ASN A 104 18.38 4.35 -17.60
CA ASN A 104 18.01 5.72 -17.91
C ASN A 104 18.02 5.94 -19.42
N PRO A 105 16.89 6.32 -20.04
CA PRO A 105 16.85 6.72 -21.43
C PRO A 105 17.86 7.82 -21.77
N ASN A 106 18.33 7.84 -23.02
CA ASN A 106 19.34 8.81 -23.47
C ASN A 106 18.74 10.15 -23.96
N ASP A 107 17.45 10.36 -23.71
CA ASP A 107 16.70 11.54 -24.15
C ASP A 107 17.15 12.78 -23.38
N PRO A 108 17.45 13.90 -24.07
CA PRO A 108 18.05 15.08 -23.47
C PRO A 108 17.26 15.70 -22.30
N TYR A 109 15.94 15.55 -22.30
CA TYR A 109 15.07 16.09 -21.25
C TYR A 109 14.75 15.11 -20.11
N TRP A 110 15.24 13.87 -20.14
CA TRP A 110 15.00 12.85 -19.11
C TRP A 110 15.15 13.38 -17.69
N ASN A 111 16.26 14.04 -17.40
CA ASN A 111 16.53 14.59 -16.06
C ASN A 111 15.64 15.77 -15.66
N GLN A 112 14.75 16.25 -16.54
CA GLN A 112 13.78 17.29 -16.24
C GLN A 112 12.35 16.76 -16.11
N GLN A 113 12.17 15.47 -16.40
CA GLN A 113 10.89 14.76 -16.36
C GLN A 113 10.67 14.08 -15.00
N TRP A 114 10.59 14.90 -13.92
CA TRP A 114 10.43 14.44 -12.55
C TRP A 114 9.26 13.44 -12.39
N GLY A 115 8.21 13.58 -13.19
CA GLY A 115 7.02 12.75 -13.13
C GLY A 115 7.31 11.28 -13.44
N LEU A 116 8.24 10.98 -14.35
CA LEU A 116 8.64 9.61 -14.70
C LEU A 116 9.40 8.92 -13.55
N ASP A 117 10.19 9.70 -12.80
CA ASP A 117 10.88 9.22 -11.61
C ASP A 117 9.87 8.84 -10.50
N TYR A 118 8.88 9.70 -10.26
CA TYR A 118 7.88 9.48 -9.20
C TYR A 118 6.91 8.32 -9.46
N ILE A 119 6.68 7.96 -10.72
CA ILE A 119 5.87 6.78 -11.08
C ILE A 119 6.72 5.51 -11.22
N GLU A 120 8.01 5.55 -10.84
CA GLU A 120 8.96 4.43 -10.92
C GLU A 120 9.18 3.90 -12.34
N ALA A 121 9.19 4.81 -13.35
CA ALA A 121 9.30 4.42 -14.75
C ALA A 121 10.65 3.76 -15.07
N ALA A 122 11.77 4.26 -14.52
CA ALA A 122 13.09 3.68 -14.73
C ALA A 122 13.16 2.22 -14.23
N ALA A 123 12.66 1.95 -13.01
CA ALA A 123 12.57 0.60 -12.47
C ALA A 123 11.63 -0.29 -13.29
N ALA A 124 10.54 0.28 -13.81
CA ALA A 124 9.64 -0.43 -14.71
C ALA A 124 10.33 -0.86 -16.01
N TYR A 125 11.12 0.02 -16.63
CA TYR A 125 11.85 -0.30 -17.87
C TYR A 125 12.88 -1.42 -17.68
N ASP A 126 13.47 -1.57 -16.49
CA ASP A 126 14.41 -2.66 -16.17
C ASP A 126 13.79 -4.07 -16.19
N LEU A 127 12.45 -4.16 -16.33
CA LEU A 127 11.76 -5.43 -16.51
C LEU A 127 11.90 -5.99 -17.95
N TRP A 128 12.46 -5.23 -18.88
CA TRP A 128 12.75 -5.63 -20.26
C TRP A 128 14.25 -5.73 -20.52
N ASP A 129 14.64 -6.62 -21.41
CA ASP A 129 16.05 -6.76 -21.83
C ASP A 129 16.37 -5.80 -22.97
N ILE A 130 16.29 -4.49 -22.66
CA ILE A 130 16.48 -3.39 -23.63
C ILE A 130 17.80 -3.52 -24.38
N GLN A 131 18.86 -4.00 -23.72
CA GLN A 131 20.18 -4.15 -24.33
C GLN A 131 20.21 -5.21 -25.46
N ASN A 132 19.33 -6.20 -25.39
CA ASN A 132 19.18 -7.24 -26.39
C ASN A 132 17.98 -7.02 -27.32
N GLY A 133 17.33 -5.85 -27.25
CA GLY A 133 16.30 -5.42 -28.17
C GLY A 133 14.87 -5.78 -27.77
N ASP A 134 14.66 -6.25 -26.54
CA ASP A 134 13.33 -6.36 -25.94
C ASP A 134 12.95 -4.97 -25.39
N LEU A 135 12.05 -4.28 -26.08
CA LEU A 135 11.72 -2.89 -25.75
C LEU A 135 10.39 -2.78 -25.00
N PRO A 136 10.32 -1.91 -23.94
CA PRO A 136 9.06 -1.63 -23.27
C PRO A 136 7.97 -1.19 -24.25
N GLY A 137 6.76 -1.70 -24.07
CA GLY A 137 5.61 -1.36 -24.93
C GLY A 137 5.58 -2.06 -26.29
N GLN A 138 6.64 -2.78 -26.67
CA GLN A 138 6.65 -3.60 -27.88
C GLN A 138 6.05 -4.98 -27.59
N MET A 139 5.27 -5.51 -28.50
CA MET A 139 4.67 -6.84 -28.41
C MET A 139 5.31 -7.80 -29.42
N GLU A 140 5.32 -9.09 -29.10
CA GLU A 140 5.78 -10.13 -30.05
C GLU A 140 4.87 -10.25 -31.29
N SER A 141 3.57 -9.94 -31.12
CA SER A 141 2.60 -9.92 -32.21
C SER A 141 1.52 -8.85 -31.95
N GLY A 142 1.19 -8.09 -32.99
CA GLY A 142 0.29 -6.96 -32.89
C GLY A 142 0.95 -5.73 -32.26
N GLU A 143 0.17 -4.70 -32.00
CA GLU A 143 0.60 -3.44 -31.44
C GLU A 143 -0.35 -3.02 -30.31
N MET A 144 0.18 -2.37 -29.28
CA MET A 144 -0.63 -1.71 -28.26
C MET A 144 -0.83 -0.26 -28.69
N VAL A 145 -2.08 0.13 -28.90
CA VAL A 145 -2.44 1.41 -29.51
C VAL A 145 -3.19 2.30 -28.52
N VAL A 146 -2.72 3.53 -28.36
CA VAL A 146 -3.45 4.57 -27.61
C VAL A 146 -4.01 5.61 -28.57
N GLY A 147 -5.34 5.72 -28.60
CA GLY A 147 -6.05 6.77 -29.34
C GLY A 147 -6.03 8.08 -28.55
N VAL A 148 -5.77 9.19 -29.25
CA VAL A 148 -5.71 10.53 -28.69
C VAL A 148 -6.70 11.44 -29.42
N PRO A 149 -8.02 11.39 -29.10
CA PRO A 149 -9.01 12.36 -29.61
C PRO A 149 -8.80 13.70 -28.91
N ASP A 150 -8.30 14.70 -29.66
CA ASP A 150 -7.94 16.01 -29.13
C ASP A 150 -8.07 17.10 -30.22
N ASN A 151 -7.48 18.27 -30.02
CA ASN A 151 -7.55 19.41 -30.96
C ASN A 151 -6.59 19.32 -32.17
N GLY A 152 -6.07 18.14 -32.45
CA GLY A 152 -5.10 17.83 -33.52
C GLY A 152 -3.83 17.20 -32.95
N PHE A 153 -3.23 16.32 -33.74
CA PHE A 153 -2.05 15.53 -33.37
C PHE A 153 -0.97 15.67 -34.43
N LYS A 154 0.18 16.22 -34.03
CA LYS A 154 1.34 16.40 -34.94
C LYS A 154 2.08 15.07 -35.12
N TRP A 155 1.49 14.13 -35.85
CA TRP A 155 1.99 12.77 -36.04
C TRP A 155 3.44 12.71 -36.61
N ASN A 156 3.83 13.68 -37.44
CA ASN A 156 5.19 13.76 -38.01
C ASN A 156 6.16 14.62 -37.19
N HIS A 157 5.88 14.85 -35.91
CA HIS A 157 6.83 15.42 -34.96
C HIS A 157 8.05 14.47 -34.83
N PRO A 158 9.32 14.98 -34.86
CA PRO A 158 10.51 14.14 -34.85
C PRO A 158 10.57 13.11 -33.70
N ASP A 159 9.96 13.45 -32.57
CA ASP A 159 9.97 12.62 -31.37
C ASP A 159 8.68 11.79 -31.16
N LEU A 160 7.75 11.85 -32.11
CA LEU A 160 6.51 11.06 -32.09
C LEU A 160 6.45 10.05 -33.22
N VAL A 161 6.97 10.41 -34.40
CA VAL A 161 6.80 9.65 -35.66
C VAL A 161 7.22 8.18 -35.54
N GLY A 162 8.20 7.84 -34.71
CA GLY A 162 8.66 6.47 -34.49
C GLY A 162 7.61 5.59 -33.79
N ASN A 163 6.70 6.22 -33.04
CA ASN A 163 5.64 5.53 -32.30
C ASN A 163 4.24 5.77 -32.87
N VAL A 164 4.12 6.48 -33.99
CA VAL A 164 2.82 6.66 -34.64
C VAL A 164 2.30 5.31 -35.13
N TRP A 165 1.05 5.02 -34.84
CA TRP A 165 0.31 3.91 -35.38
C TRP A 165 0.17 4.06 -36.89
N GLN A 166 0.35 2.98 -37.64
CA GLN A 166 0.20 2.94 -39.09
C GLN A 166 -0.86 1.92 -39.47
N ASN A 167 -1.93 2.38 -40.11
CA ASN A 167 -2.94 1.49 -40.65
C ASN A 167 -2.46 0.79 -41.92
N LEU A 168 -1.83 -0.37 -41.75
CA LEU A 168 -1.35 -1.17 -42.91
C LEU A 168 -2.51 -1.83 -43.68
N GLY A 169 -3.76 -1.70 -43.23
CA GLY A 169 -4.93 -2.05 -44.00
C GLY A 169 -5.16 -1.12 -45.20
N GLU A 170 -4.62 0.11 -45.14
CA GLU A 170 -4.64 1.14 -46.17
C GLU A 170 -3.36 1.16 -47.04
N ASP A 171 -2.46 0.16 -46.92
CA ASP A 171 -1.27 -0.01 -47.76
C ASP A 171 -1.71 -0.57 -49.11
N ALA A 172 -2.03 0.33 -50.05
CA ALA A 172 -2.60 -0.02 -51.33
C ALA A 172 -1.56 -0.57 -52.34
N ASP A 173 -0.30 -0.15 -52.21
CA ASP A 173 0.75 -0.63 -53.11
C ASP A 173 1.51 -1.86 -52.56
N GLY A 174 1.29 -2.20 -51.27
CA GLY A 174 1.76 -3.43 -50.62
C GLY A 174 3.24 -3.41 -50.24
N ASP A 175 3.83 -2.24 -50.05
CA ASP A 175 5.24 -2.10 -49.67
C ASP A 175 5.49 -2.22 -48.16
N GLY A 176 4.45 -2.23 -47.35
CA GLY A 176 4.46 -2.46 -45.91
C GLY A 176 4.61 -1.21 -45.06
N VAL A 177 4.43 -0.01 -45.63
CA VAL A 177 4.41 1.28 -44.95
C VAL A 177 3.34 2.20 -45.52
N VAL A 178 2.74 3.05 -44.71
CA VAL A 178 1.78 4.08 -45.16
C VAL A 178 2.28 5.51 -44.92
N ILE A 179 3.46 5.65 -44.29
CA ILE A 179 4.20 6.91 -44.16
C ILE A 179 5.64 6.74 -44.57
N ILE A 180 6.16 7.69 -45.30
CA ILE A 180 7.55 7.68 -45.78
C ILE A 180 8.30 8.95 -45.48
N GLN A 181 9.63 8.86 -45.37
CA GLN A 181 10.48 10.04 -45.25
C GLN A 181 10.74 10.68 -46.62
N SER A 182 10.31 11.92 -46.78
CA SER A 182 10.60 12.73 -47.98
C SER A 182 11.45 13.94 -47.64
N GLY A 183 12.73 13.86 -47.91
CA GLY A 183 13.72 14.87 -47.50
C GLY A 183 13.87 14.89 -45.97
N ASN A 184 13.52 16.01 -45.33
CA ASN A 184 13.55 16.17 -43.86
C ASN A 184 12.17 16.02 -43.22
N SER A 185 11.15 15.64 -43.94
CA SER A 185 9.77 15.54 -43.44
C SER A 185 9.23 14.14 -43.67
N TRP A 186 8.34 13.71 -42.79
CA TRP A 186 7.50 12.55 -42.97
C TRP A 186 6.20 12.95 -43.66
N ILE A 187 5.74 12.16 -44.63
CA ILE A 187 4.52 12.37 -45.40
C ILE A 187 3.79 11.02 -45.53
N PHE A 188 2.50 11.04 -45.84
CA PHE A 188 1.78 9.85 -46.31
C PHE A 188 2.41 9.29 -47.57
N ASP A 189 2.45 7.96 -47.71
CA ASP A 189 2.99 7.36 -48.94
C ASP A 189 2.09 7.71 -50.10
N PRO A 190 2.66 8.34 -51.18
CA PRO A 190 1.86 8.64 -52.38
C PRO A 190 1.34 7.42 -53.10
N GLY A 191 1.90 6.22 -52.86
CA GLY A 191 1.46 4.95 -53.42
C GLY A 191 0.11 4.52 -52.85
N ASP A 192 -0.18 4.91 -51.62
CA ASP A 192 -1.35 4.49 -50.89
C ASP A 192 -2.51 5.50 -50.96
N VAL A 193 -2.21 6.80 -51.13
CA VAL A 193 -3.24 7.86 -51.23
C VAL A 193 -4.09 7.64 -52.47
N ASN A 194 -5.16 6.85 -52.37
CA ASN A 194 -5.98 6.46 -53.52
C ASN A 194 -7.44 6.87 -53.39
N GLY A 195 -7.90 7.36 -52.20
CA GLY A 195 -9.28 7.78 -51.91
C GLY A 195 -10.26 6.61 -51.81
N ILE A 196 -9.75 5.40 -51.52
CA ILE A 196 -10.53 4.19 -51.28
C ILE A 196 -10.32 3.76 -49.82
N ASP A 197 -11.32 3.25 -49.18
CA ASP A 197 -11.29 2.54 -47.90
C ASP A 197 -10.87 1.08 -48.23
N ASP A 198 -9.55 0.79 -48.14
CA ASP A 198 -8.98 -0.49 -48.59
C ASP A 198 -9.19 -1.61 -47.57
N ASP A 199 -9.36 -1.28 -46.29
CA ASP A 199 -9.61 -2.25 -45.20
C ASP A 199 -11.11 -2.39 -44.81
N GLY A 200 -11.94 -1.49 -45.27
CA GLY A 200 -13.40 -1.56 -45.10
C GLY A 200 -13.91 -1.14 -43.72
N ASP A 201 -13.14 -0.34 -42.99
CA ASP A 201 -13.48 0.17 -41.67
C ASP A 201 -14.36 1.45 -41.69
N ASN A 202 -14.63 2.00 -42.88
CA ASN A 202 -15.37 3.24 -43.20
C ASN A 202 -14.57 4.53 -43.01
N TYR A 203 -13.27 4.46 -42.88
CA TYR A 203 -12.34 5.60 -42.77
C TYR A 203 -11.36 5.59 -43.93
N VAL A 204 -11.59 6.35 -44.99
CA VAL A 204 -10.81 6.36 -46.21
C VAL A 204 -9.40 6.92 -45.99
N ASP A 205 -8.38 6.19 -46.42
CA ASP A 205 -6.96 6.58 -46.32
C ASP A 205 -6.54 6.98 -44.86
N ASN A 206 -7.05 6.33 -43.80
CA ASN A 206 -6.81 6.67 -42.40
C ASN A 206 -5.45 6.19 -41.85
N PHE A 207 -4.38 6.55 -42.55
CA PHE A 207 -3.01 6.04 -42.39
C PHE A 207 -2.45 6.10 -40.96
N VAL A 208 -2.75 7.17 -40.19
CA VAL A 208 -2.18 7.43 -38.86
C VAL A 208 -3.24 7.83 -37.81
N GLY A 209 -4.52 7.73 -38.22
CA GLY A 209 -5.67 8.16 -37.44
C GLY A 209 -6.67 8.92 -38.32
N TRP A 210 -7.48 9.80 -37.74
CA TRP A 210 -8.63 10.40 -38.40
C TRP A 210 -8.86 11.86 -38.01
N ASP A 211 -9.36 12.65 -38.93
CA ASP A 211 -9.91 13.98 -38.67
C ASP A 211 -11.44 13.91 -38.55
N ALA A 212 -11.94 13.71 -37.33
CA ALA A 212 -13.36 13.62 -37.05
C ALA A 212 -14.08 14.96 -37.17
N ALA A 213 -13.37 16.08 -36.97
CA ALA A 213 -13.94 17.42 -37.03
C ALA A 213 -14.23 17.90 -38.45
N PHE A 214 -13.45 17.47 -39.45
CA PHE A 214 -13.62 17.87 -40.85
C PHE A 214 -13.92 16.67 -41.77
N GLY A 215 -13.79 15.44 -41.26
CA GLY A 215 -14.02 14.24 -42.07
C GLY A 215 -12.87 14.00 -43.07
N GLY A 216 -11.69 13.67 -42.56
CA GLY A 216 -10.50 13.45 -43.41
C GLY A 216 -9.46 12.54 -42.74
N ASN A 217 -8.44 12.20 -43.51
CA ASN A 217 -7.41 11.24 -43.14
C ASN A 217 -6.17 11.83 -42.43
N ASP A 218 -6.08 13.14 -42.27
CA ASP A 218 -4.94 13.81 -41.63
C ASP A 218 -5.34 14.42 -40.26
N PRO A 219 -4.99 13.78 -39.12
CA PRO A 219 -5.29 14.30 -37.81
C PRO A 219 -4.40 15.49 -37.39
N SER A 220 -3.59 16.02 -38.28
CA SER A 220 -2.65 17.11 -37.99
C SER A 220 -3.34 18.35 -37.45
N PRO A 221 -2.67 19.12 -36.56
CA PRO A 221 -3.16 20.39 -36.08
C PRO A 221 -3.43 21.38 -37.24
N ILE A 222 -4.55 22.11 -37.21
CA ILE A 222 -4.89 23.14 -38.20
C ILE A 222 -3.79 24.23 -38.30
N ASN A 223 -3.20 24.56 -37.18
CA ASN A 223 -2.05 25.45 -37.04
C ASN A 223 -1.41 25.28 -35.66
N ASN A 224 -0.32 26.00 -35.39
CA ASN A 224 0.43 25.86 -34.12
C ASN A 224 -0.30 26.34 -32.86
N ASN A 225 -1.54 26.82 -32.92
CA ASN A 225 -2.35 27.11 -31.75
C ASN A 225 -3.19 25.87 -31.34
N PHE A 226 -3.20 24.82 -32.14
CA PHE A 226 -3.83 23.53 -31.88
C PHE A 226 -2.74 22.56 -31.44
N ASP A 227 -2.14 22.83 -30.28
CA ASP A 227 -0.96 22.15 -29.77
C ASP A 227 -1.28 21.05 -28.74
N HIS A 228 -2.45 21.15 -28.10
CA HIS A 228 -2.80 20.33 -26.93
C HIS A 228 -2.72 18.83 -27.21
N GLY A 229 -3.28 18.33 -28.29
CA GLY A 229 -3.21 16.89 -28.62
C GLY A 229 -1.78 16.41 -28.92
N THR A 230 -0.89 17.29 -29.42
CA THR A 230 0.53 16.98 -29.59
C THR A 230 1.27 16.90 -28.24
N LEU A 231 0.97 17.83 -27.32
CA LEU A 231 1.47 17.83 -25.95
C LEU A 231 1.04 16.55 -25.20
N VAL A 232 -0.24 16.18 -25.34
CA VAL A 232 -0.84 14.99 -24.76
C VAL A 232 -0.19 13.71 -25.30
N GLY A 233 -0.07 13.57 -26.64
CA GLY A 233 0.55 12.42 -27.26
C GLY A 233 2.00 12.18 -26.81
N GLY A 234 2.76 13.25 -26.59
CA GLY A 234 4.11 13.16 -26.05
C GLY A 234 4.19 12.56 -24.64
N CYS A 235 3.18 12.83 -23.81
CA CYS A 235 3.09 12.22 -22.48
C CYS A 235 2.79 10.71 -22.56
N VAL A 236 1.98 10.26 -23.54
CA VAL A 236 1.66 8.85 -23.72
C VAL A 236 2.87 8.07 -24.19
N SER A 237 3.43 8.44 -25.35
CA SER A 237 4.45 7.63 -26.02
C SER A 237 5.33 8.42 -26.98
N SER A 238 6.12 9.37 -26.48
CA SER A 238 7.29 9.87 -27.23
C SER A 238 8.28 8.74 -27.51
N SER A 239 8.98 8.82 -28.65
CA SER A 239 9.99 7.82 -29.04
C SER A 239 11.14 7.82 -28.04
N THR A 240 11.06 6.99 -27.03
CA THR A 240 11.99 6.96 -25.89
C THR A 240 13.32 6.32 -26.29
N ASN A 241 14.43 6.81 -25.74
CA ASN A 241 15.79 6.35 -25.96
C ASN A 241 16.28 6.57 -27.42
N ASN A 242 15.78 7.59 -28.09
CA ASN A 242 16.14 7.92 -29.47
C ASN A 242 17.23 9.02 -29.57
N GLY A 243 17.68 9.56 -28.44
CA GLY A 243 18.71 10.60 -28.34
C GLY A 243 18.22 12.03 -28.63
N ILE A 244 16.90 12.24 -28.75
CA ILE A 244 16.27 13.55 -28.92
C ILE A 244 15.11 13.70 -27.94
N GLY A 245 14.79 14.94 -27.58
CA GLY A 245 13.59 15.32 -26.86
C GLY A 245 13.36 14.66 -25.51
N VAL A 246 12.21 14.05 -25.36
CA VAL A 246 11.64 13.54 -24.11
C VAL A 246 11.40 12.04 -24.13
N ALA A 247 11.53 11.41 -22.98
CA ALA A 247 11.05 10.05 -22.78
C ALA A 247 9.55 10.05 -22.47
N SER A 248 8.91 8.89 -22.56
CA SER A 248 7.51 8.67 -22.19
C SER A 248 7.31 7.37 -21.45
N VAL A 249 6.26 7.28 -20.65
CA VAL A 249 5.94 6.04 -19.91
C VAL A 249 5.65 4.87 -20.85
N GLY A 250 5.00 5.11 -21.97
CA GLY A 250 4.62 4.08 -22.95
C GLY A 250 5.78 3.52 -23.78
N TRP A 251 6.92 4.21 -23.83
CA TRP A 251 8.14 3.86 -24.57
C TRP A 251 7.92 3.60 -26.06
N SER A 252 7.46 2.38 -26.45
CA SER A 252 7.21 1.94 -27.84
C SER A 252 5.73 1.74 -28.16
N VAL A 253 4.84 2.06 -27.23
CA VAL A 253 3.38 2.02 -27.44
C VAL A 253 3.01 2.91 -28.62
N LYS A 254 2.05 2.49 -29.45
CA LYS A 254 1.64 3.22 -30.63
C LYS A 254 0.63 4.31 -30.35
N LEU A 255 0.73 5.41 -31.07
CA LEU A 255 -0.12 6.60 -30.97
C LEU A 255 -1.00 6.73 -32.21
N MET A 256 -2.31 6.72 -32.01
CA MET A 256 -3.31 7.02 -33.04
C MET A 256 -3.87 8.42 -32.79
N GLY A 257 -3.63 9.35 -33.68
CA GLY A 257 -4.12 10.71 -33.56
C GLY A 257 -5.54 10.86 -34.10
N ILE A 258 -6.41 11.57 -33.34
CA ILE A 258 -7.74 11.92 -33.82
C ILE A 258 -7.96 13.42 -33.62
N ASN A 259 -8.12 14.16 -34.73
CA ASN A 259 -8.55 15.55 -34.61
C ASN A 259 -10.05 15.60 -34.29
N ALA A 260 -10.35 16.07 -33.10
CA ALA A 260 -11.73 16.19 -32.58
C ALA A 260 -12.20 17.63 -32.47
N SER A 261 -11.52 18.59 -33.12
CA SER A 261 -11.88 20.00 -32.93
C SER A 261 -11.61 20.92 -34.12
N THR A 262 -12.56 21.80 -34.31
CA THR A 262 -12.43 22.99 -35.20
C THR A 262 -11.94 24.24 -34.45
N ASN A 263 -11.70 24.14 -33.12
CA ASN A 263 -11.34 25.29 -32.25
C ASN A 263 -10.13 24.90 -31.38
N ALA A 264 -9.13 25.78 -31.29
CA ALA A 264 -7.90 25.54 -30.55
C ALA A 264 -8.10 25.29 -29.02
N ASN A 265 -9.15 25.88 -28.43
CA ASN A 265 -9.37 25.87 -26.98
C ASN A 265 -10.50 24.95 -26.51
N THR A 266 -11.14 24.22 -27.42
CA THR A 266 -12.26 23.33 -27.08
C THR A 266 -12.26 22.11 -28.00
N VAL A 267 -12.69 20.98 -27.51
CA VAL A 267 -13.00 19.79 -28.33
C VAL A 267 -14.46 19.88 -28.75
N THR A 268 -14.71 19.93 -30.05
CA THR A 268 -16.06 20.17 -30.61
C THR A 268 -16.78 18.89 -31.04
N ASP A 269 -16.01 17.84 -31.38
CA ASP A 269 -16.49 16.57 -31.94
C ASP A 269 -15.98 15.39 -31.12
N SER A 270 -16.11 15.50 -29.79
CA SER A 270 -15.59 14.55 -28.80
C SER A 270 -16.10 13.13 -28.98
N ASP A 271 -17.43 12.95 -29.02
CA ASP A 271 -18.07 11.63 -29.09
C ASP A 271 -17.79 10.88 -30.41
N PRO A 272 -17.91 11.52 -31.59
CA PRO A 272 -17.50 10.89 -32.84
C PRO A 272 -16.01 10.50 -32.89
N ALA A 273 -15.15 11.35 -32.35
CA ALA A 273 -13.71 11.10 -32.32
C ALA A 273 -13.34 9.95 -31.38
N THR A 274 -13.97 9.86 -30.21
CA THR A 274 -13.76 8.76 -29.26
C THR A 274 -14.26 7.43 -29.84
N LEU A 275 -15.42 7.43 -30.52
CA LEU A 275 -15.91 6.23 -31.20
C LEU A 275 -15.00 5.81 -32.35
N ALA A 276 -14.52 6.76 -33.16
CA ALA A 276 -13.62 6.49 -34.26
C ALA A 276 -12.31 5.82 -33.79
N ALA A 277 -11.70 6.32 -32.70
CA ALA A 277 -10.54 5.68 -32.09
C ALA A 277 -10.78 4.21 -31.74
N ALA A 278 -11.95 3.90 -31.12
CA ALA A 278 -12.32 2.52 -30.79
C ALA A 278 -12.55 1.65 -32.04
N GLN A 279 -13.21 2.19 -33.05
CA GLN A 279 -13.51 1.49 -34.30
C GLN A 279 -12.24 1.15 -35.10
N MET A 280 -11.24 2.04 -35.06
CA MET A 280 -9.91 1.84 -35.66
C MET A 280 -8.98 0.97 -34.81
N GLY A 281 -9.43 0.45 -33.67
CA GLY A 281 -8.71 -0.53 -32.87
C GLY A 281 -7.81 0.01 -31.77
N ALA A 282 -8.02 1.23 -31.28
CA ALA A 282 -7.31 1.71 -30.10
C ALA A 282 -7.65 0.86 -28.87
N ASN A 283 -6.62 0.35 -28.17
CA ASN A 283 -6.78 -0.43 -26.95
C ASN A 283 -7.08 0.49 -25.74
N VAL A 284 -6.46 1.66 -25.71
CA VAL A 284 -6.67 2.69 -24.70
C VAL A 284 -7.05 4.00 -25.40
N ILE A 285 -7.99 4.75 -24.87
CA ILE A 285 -8.40 6.03 -25.43
C ILE A 285 -8.24 7.11 -24.36
N ASN A 286 -7.38 8.08 -24.64
CA ASN A 286 -7.09 9.18 -23.72
C ASN A 286 -7.93 10.40 -24.04
N MET A 287 -8.81 10.82 -23.14
CA MET A 287 -9.69 11.96 -23.22
C MET A 287 -9.21 13.08 -22.29
N SER A 288 -8.22 13.87 -22.75
CA SER A 288 -7.66 15.00 -21.97
C SER A 288 -8.52 16.27 -22.05
N TRP A 289 -9.83 16.13 -22.00
CA TRP A 289 -10.81 17.21 -22.09
C TRP A 289 -12.04 16.88 -21.24
N GLY A 290 -12.83 17.91 -20.96
CA GLY A 290 -14.07 17.77 -20.22
C GLY A 290 -14.80 19.10 -20.05
N GLY A 291 -15.98 19.04 -19.46
CA GLY A 291 -16.79 20.19 -19.13
C GLY A 291 -17.55 19.99 -17.82
N VAL A 292 -17.91 21.11 -17.16
CA VAL A 292 -18.73 21.05 -15.93
C VAL A 292 -20.07 20.43 -16.21
N GLY A 293 -20.42 19.42 -15.44
CA GLY A 293 -21.70 18.74 -15.51
C GLY A 293 -21.57 17.24 -15.21
N THR A 294 -22.67 16.62 -14.90
CA THR A 294 -22.74 15.17 -14.71
C THR A 294 -22.82 14.45 -16.06
N CYS A 295 -22.40 13.20 -16.10
CA CYS A 295 -22.47 12.32 -17.27
C CYS A 295 -23.89 12.29 -17.86
N TYR A 296 -24.02 12.51 -19.16
CA TYR A 296 -25.28 12.31 -19.85
C TYR A 296 -25.49 10.82 -20.20
N SER A 297 -26.74 10.37 -20.20
CA SER A 297 -27.06 8.98 -20.52
C SER A 297 -26.64 8.55 -21.94
N SER A 298 -26.51 9.47 -22.88
CA SER A 298 -25.98 9.22 -24.23
C SER A 298 -24.49 8.95 -24.20
N GLU A 299 -23.73 9.76 -23.44
CA GLU A 299 -22.27 9.57 -23.23
C GLU A 299 -22.02 8.24 -22.52
N GLN A 300 -22.75 7.96 -21.44
CA GLN A 300 -22.65 6.69 -20.71
C GLN A 300 -22.88 5.48 -21.62
N ASN A 301 -23.90 5.56 -22.48
CA ASN A 301 -24.17 4.48 -23.44
C ASN A 301 -23.05 4.32 -24.47
N LEU A 302 -22.45 5.43 -24.94
CA LEU A 302 -21.31 5.41 -25.85
C LEU A 302 -20.11 4.71 -25.20
N TYR A 303 -19.77 5.12 -23.98
CA TYR A 303 -18.61 4.57 -23.26
C TYR A 303 -18.83 3.09 -22.91
N ASN A 304 -20.04 2.69 -22.54
CA ASN A 304 -20.38 1.28 -22.34
C ASN A 304 -20.24 0.46 -23.64
N VAL A 305 -20.61 1.02 -24.79
CA VAL A 305 -20.42 0.35 -26.10
C VAL A 305 -18.93 0.24 -26.42
N ILE A 306 -18.15 1.28 -26.20
CA ILE A 306 -16.70 1.27 -26.46
C ILE A 306 -16.02 0.20 -25.60
N LEU A 307 -16.31 0.15 -24.31
CA LEU A 307 -15.72 -0.84 -23.42
C LEU A 307 -16.17 -2.27 -23.76
N ASN A 308 -17.46 -2.49 -23.96
CA ASN A 308 -18.02 -3.85 -24.11
C ASN A 308 -17.87 -4.44 -25.52
N ASN A 309 -17.91 -3.63 -26.56
CA ASN A 309 -17.89 -4.11 -27.94
C ASN A 309 -16.52 -4.02 -28.59
N TYR A 310 -15.71 -3.01 -28.20
CA TYR A 310 -14.37 -2.79 -28.75
C TYR A 310 -13.26 -3.17 -27.74
N GLY A 311 -13.59 -3.28 -26.45
CA GLY A 311 -12.63 -3.63 -25.39
C GLY A 311 -11.69 -2.50 -25.02
N SER A 312 -11.91 -1.27 -25.52
CA SER A 312 -11.01 -0.14 -25.25
C SER A 312 -11.19 0.41 -23.84
N ILE A 313 -10.10 0.64 -23.14
CA ILE A 313 -10.07 1.32 -21.83
C ILE A 313 -10.13 2.82 -22.07
N LEU A 314 -11.07 3.49 -21.39
CA LEU A 314 -11.27 4.93 -21.47
C LEU A 314 -10.59 5.61 -20.28
N VAL A 315 -9.73 6.61 -20.53
CA VAL A 315 -9.02 7.37 -19.49
C VAL A 315 -9.30 8.85 -19.70
N THR A 316 -9.67 9.56 -18.64
CA THR A 316 -9.99 10.98 -18.71
C THR A 316 -9.26 11.81 -17.66
N SER A 317 -9.13 13.09 -17.93
CA SER A 317 -8.64 14.08 -16.98
C SER A 317 -9.75 14.57 -16.07
N ALA A 318 -9.47 14.69 -14.76
CA ALA A 318 -10.44 15.11 -13.75
C ALA A 318 -10.88 16.59 -13.84
N GLY A 319 -10.11 17.41 -14.58
CA GLY A 319 -10.30 18.86 -14.68
C GLY A 319 -9.33 19.69 -13.83
N ASN A 320 -9.19 20.97 -14.16
CA ASN A 320 -8.22 21.88 -13.54
C ASN A 320 -8.84 22.85 -12.53
N GLY A 321 -10.03 22.56 -12.04
CA GLY A 321 -10.69 23.31 -10.99
C GLY A 321 -10.77 24.81 -11.25
N GLY A 322 -10.20 25.60 -10.35
CA GLY A 322 -10.22 27.05 -10.44
C GLY A 322 -9.46 27.66 -11.61
N GLU A 323 -8.51 26.96 -12.22
CA GLU A 323 -7.78 27.42 -13.43
C GLU A 323 -8.72 27.45 -14.65
N ASP A 324 -9.67 26.51 -14.74
CA ASP A 324 -10.69 26.49 -15.80
C ASP A 324 -11.91 27.36 -15.48
N GLY A 325 -11.90 28.09 -14.36
CA GLY A 325 -13.00 28.94 -13.90
C GLY A 325 -14.09 28.17 -13.14
N ASN A 326 -13.83 26.93 -12.76
CA ASN A 326 -14.70 26.04 -11.99
C ASN A 326 -14.27 25.99 -10.52
N THR A 327 -14.99 25.24 -9.67
CA THR A 327 -14.46 24.87 -8.35
C THR A 327 -13.67 23.58 -8.46
N ASN A 328 -12.76 23.33 -7.50
CA ASN A 328 -11.97 22.09 -7.47
C ASN A 328 -12.80 20.85 -7.15
N PHE A 329 -14.10 21.00 -6.93
CA PHE A 329 -15.00 19.92 -6.50
C PHE A 329 -16.27 19.84 -7.36
N ASP A 330 -16.27 20.45 -8.56
CA ASP A 330 -17.37 20.35 -9.50
C ASP A 330 -17.35 18.98 -10.21
N ASP A 331 -18.52 18.38 -10.41
CA ASP A 331 -18.65 17.23 -11.27
C ASP A 331 -18.30 17.61 -12.71
N MET A 332 -17.52 16.78 -13.35
CA MET A 332 -17.04 17.00 -14.71
C MET A 332 -17.49 15.84 -15.61
N SER A 333 -17.92 16.08 -16.84
CA SER A 333 -18.10 15.06 -17.87
C SER A 333 -16.90 15.10 -18.82
N PRO A 334 -16.29 13.96 -19.22
CA PRO A 334 -16.73 12.57 -19.00
C PRO A 334 -16.28 11.94 -17.69
N SER A 335 -15.55 12.63 -16.83
CA SER A 335 -14.92 12.06 -15.61
C SER A 335 -15.93 11.54 -14.56
N SER A 336 -17.20 11.97 -14.61
CA SER A 336 -18.28 11.45 -13.78
C SER A 336 -19.09 10.32 -14.43
N CYS A 337 -18.64 9.79 -15.58
CA CYS A 337 -19.25 8.63 -16.21
C CYS A 337 -18.70 7.33 -15.65
N ASP A 338 -19.57 6.31 -15.50
CA ASP A 338 -19.13 4.96 -15.16
C ASP A 338 -18.25 4.37 -16.29
N ASN A 339 -17.33 3.49 -15.94
CA ASN A 339 -16.41 2.82 -16.86
C ASN A 339 -15.44 3.75 -17.62
N VAL A 340 -15.15 4.91 -17.04
CA VAL A 340 -14.12 5.85 -17.51
C VAL A 340 -13.15 6.09 -16.35
N LEU A 341 -11.88 5.76 -16.54
CA LEU A 341 -10.86 5.96 -15.51
C LEU A 341 -10.54 7.45 -15.36
N ASN A 342 -10.84 8.02 -14.22
CA ASN A 342 -10.73 9.44 -13.93
C ASN A 342 -9.43 9.79 -13.21
N VAL A 343 -8.57 10.60 -13.82
CA VAL A 343 -7.21 10.89 -13.35
C VAL A 343 -7.07 12.34 -12.91
N SER A 344 -6.79 12.55 -11.63
CA SER A 344 -6.39 13.83 -11.07
C SER A 344 -4.85 13.99 -11.08
N ALA A 345 -4.33 15.08 -10.51
CA ALA A 345 -2.92 15.42 -10.66
C ALA A 345 -2.19 15.70 -9.35
N VAL A 346 -0.91 15.32 -9.32
CA VAL A 346 0.06 15.73 -8.30
C VAL A 346 1.12 16.67 -8.86
N ASP A 347 1.64 17.54 -7.98
CA ASP A 347 2.73 18.49 -8.23
C ASP A 347 4.10 17.85 -7.92
N PRO A 348 5.22 18.46 -8.38
CA PRO A 348 6.56 18.11 -7.92
C PRO A 348 6.65 18.13 -6.38
N GLY A 349 7.24 17.10 -5.80
CA GLY A 349 7.33 16.93 -4.35
C GLY A 349 6.17 16.15 -3.73
N ASP A 350 5.38 15.50 -4.58
CA ASP A 350 4.32 14.56 -4.17
C ASP A 350 3.21 15.23 -3.35
N ASN A 351 2.75 16.39 -3.81
CA ASN A 351 1.68 17.14 -3.18
C ASN A 351 0.47 17.26 -4.12
N PHE A 352 -0.72 17.26 -3.57
CA PHE A 352 -1.90 17.64 -4.33
C PHE A 352 -1.93 19.16 -4.48
N GLY A 353 -1.65 19.63 -5.69
CA GLY A 353 -1.81 21.07 -5.98
C GLY A 353 -3.29 21.42 -6.09
N CYS A 354 -3.83 22.20 -5.15
CA CYS A 354 -5.25 22.60 -5.14
C CYS A 354 -5.72 23.39 -6.40
N TRP A 355 -5.11 23.15 -7.53
CA TRP A 355 -5.52 23.62 -8.85
C TRP A 355 -6.25 22.52 -9.64
N ALA A 356 -5.95 21.25 -9.36
CA ALA A 356 -6.62 20.10 -9.98
C ALA A 356 -7.98 19.82 -9.31
N THR A 357 -8.85 19.16 -10.04
CA THR A 357 -10.14 18.70 -9.50
C THR A 357 -9.95 17.47 -8.62
N ALA A 358 -10.62 17.48 -7.47
CA ALA A 358 -10.73 16.36 -6.54
C ALA A 358 -12.19 15.98 -6.35
N GLY A 359 -12.49 14.72 -6.23
CA GLY A 359 -13.86 14.23 -6.06
C GLY A 359 -13.91 12.73 -5.77
N PRO A 360 -15.08 12.25 -5.33
CA PRO A 360 -15.26 10.82 -5.05
C PRO A 360 -15.14 9.93 -6.32
N ASP A 361 -15.27 10.53 -7.50
CA ASP A 361 -15.17 9.83 -8.79
C ASP A 361 -13.74 9.82 -9.35
N VAL A 362 -12.75 10.37 -8.62
CA VAL A 362 -11.34 10.24 -8.99
C VAL A 362 -10.86 8.84 -8.64
N ASP A 363 -10.28 8.13 -9.62
CA ASP A 363 -9.75 6.79 -9.42
C ASP A 363 -8.31 6.79 -8.94
N LEU A 364 -7.49 7.68 -9.48
CA LEU A 364 -6.09 7.86 -9.07
C LEU A 364 -5.56 9.25 -9.44
N CYS A 365 -4.34 9.55 -8.98
CA CYS A 365 -3.58 10.74 -9.35
C CYS A 365 -2.33 10.36 -10.14
N ALA A 366 -1.88 11.26 -11.03
CA ALA A 366 -0.61 11.13 -11.73
C ALA A 366 0.11 12.49 -11.84
N PRO A 367 1.41 12.55 -12.20
CA PRO A 367 2.10 13.83 -12.38
C PRO A 367 1.42 14.74 -13.40
N GLY A 368 1.09 15.99 -13.00
CA GLY A 368 0.35 16.92 -13.86
C GLY A 368 0.88 18.36 -13.90
N ARG A 369 2.00 18.64 -13.24
CA ARG A 369 2.58 19.99 -13.25
C ARG A 369 4.06 19.97 -13.58
N GLN A 370 4.53 20.97 -14.36
CA GLN A 370 5.91 21.00 -14.87
C GLN A 370 6.25 19.73 -15.67
N ILE A 371 5.29 19.27 -16.46
CA ILE A 371 5.46 18.11 -17.34
C ILE A 371 6.13 18.59 -18.62
N VAL A 372 7.32 18.03 -18.92
CA VAL A 372 8.04 18.34 -20.17
C VAL A 372 7.61 17.34 -21.23
N THR A 373 7.07 17.83 -22.36
CA THR A 373 6.52 17.01 -23.43
C THR A 373 6.72 17.68 -24.80
N THR A 374 6.38 16.95 -25.88
CA THR A 374 6.45 17.41 -27.27
C THR A 374 5.51 18.58 -27.54
N ASP A 375 5.88 19.49 -28.43
CA ASP A 375 5.10 20.68 -28.78
C ASP A 375 5.21 20.98 -30.28
N VAL A 376 4.21 21.65 -30.83
CA VAL A 376 4.20 22.05 -32.24
C VAL A 376 5.16 23.23 -32.48
N PRO A 377 5.76 23.33 -33.68
CA PRO A 377 5.69 22.35 -34.78
C PRO A 377 6.66 21.18 -34.62
N SER A 378 7.66 21.23 -33.76
CA SER A 378 8.74 20.22 -33.54
C SER A 378 9.52 20.56 -32.28
N GLY A 379 8.91 21.19 -31.27
CA GLY A 379 9.52 21.66 -30.04
C GLY A 379 9.12 20.86 -28.81
N TYR A 380 9.41 21.42 -27.66
CA TYR A 380 9.09 20.86 -26.34
C TYR A 380 8.69 21.97 -25.41
N SER A 381 7.69 21.71 -24.57
CA SER A 381 7.18 22.68 -23.57
C SER A 381 7.05 22.04 -22.20
N SER A 382 7.12 22.87 -21.16
CA SER A 382 6.77 22.48 -19.80
C SER A 382 5.36 22.97 -19.50
N VAL A 383 4.47 22.05 -19.20
CA VAL A 383 3.03 22.29 -19.13
C VAL A 383 2.43 21.90 -17.78
N MET A 384 1.16 22.28 -17.54
CA MET A 384 0.39 21.96 -16.34
C MET A 384 -1.05 21.66 -16.72
N GLY A 385 -1.64 20.64 -16.09
CA GLY A 385 -3.03 20.25 -16.25
C GLY A 385 -3.22 18.77 -15.93
N THR A 386 -4.41 18.40 -15.47
CA THR A 386 -4.85 17.00 -15.42
C THR A 386 -4.86 16.37 -16.80
N SER A 387 -4.94 17.20 -17.85
CA SER A 387 -4.73 16.82 -19.25
C SER A 387 -3.38 16.15 -19.54
N PHE A 388 -2.39 16.27 -18.64
CA PHE A 388 -1.08 15.64 -18.77
C PHE A 388 -0.90 14.46 -17.79
N ALA A 389 -1.66 14.43 -16.72
CA ALA A 389 -1.76 13.29 -15.80
C ALA A 389 -2.48 12.09 -16.46
N SER A 390 -3.60 12.34 -17.13
CA SER A 390 -4.37 11.35 -17.86
C SER A 390 -3.55 10.60 -18.92
N PRO A 391 -2.81 11.25 -19.84
CA PRO A 391 -2.02 10.54 -20.85
C PRO A 391 -0.81 9.80 -20.27
N ILE A 392 -0.21 10.26 -19.17
CA ILE A 392 0.81 9.48 -18.45
C ILE A 392 0.18 8.17 -17.94
N THR A 393 -1.04 8.21 -17.40
CA THR A 393 -1.77 7.01 -16.98
C THR A 393 -2.15 6.13 -18.17
N SER A 394 -2.60 6.72 -19.27
CA SER A 394 -2.92 5.96 -20.51
C SER A 394 -1.72 5.23 -21.08
N GLY A 395 -0.55 5.88 -21.10
CA GLY A 395 0.71 5.25 -21.48
C GLY A 395 1.13 4.13 -20.52
N ALA A 396 0.92 4.30 -19.22
CA ALA A 396 1.20 3.27 -18.22
C ALA A 396 0.28 2.05 -18.37
N ILE A 397 -1.02 2.26 -18.61
CA ILE A 397 -1.98 1.19 -18.91
C ILE A 397 -1.54 0.41 -20.13
N ALA A 398 -1.20 1.12 -21.21
CA ALA A 398 -0.78 0.51 -22.46
C ALA A 398 0.55 -0.26 -22.32
N LEU A 399 1.51 0.29 -21.54
CA LEU A 399 2.77 -0.40 -21.22
C LEU A 399 2.52 -1.70 -20.43
N LEU A 400 1.66 -1.65 -19.40
CA LEU A 400 1.29 -2.83 -18.62
C LEU A 400 0.59 -3.87 -19.50
N TRP A 401 -0.37 -3.44 -20.31
CA TRP A 401 -1.14 -4.33 -21.16
C TRP A 401 -0.30 -4.95 -22.28
N SER A 402 0.70 -4.23 -22.82
CA SER A 402 1.65 -4.79 -23.79
C SER A 402 2.47 -5.95 -23.24
N ARG A 403 2.79 -5.92 -21.93
CA ARG A 403 3.51 -7.00 -21.24
C ARG A 403 2.60 -8.19 -20.92
N PHE A 404 1.33 -7.95 -20.70
CA PHE A 404 0.33 -8.96 -20.32
C PHE A 404 -0.88 -8.92 -21.28
N PRO A 405 -0.70 -9.20 -22.57
CA PRO A 405 -1.71 -8.95 -23.61
C PRO A 405 -2.97 -9.83 -23.49
N THR A 406 -2.92 -10.87 -22.68
CA THR A 406 -4.06 -11.78 -22.42
C THR A 406 -4.94 -11.34 -21.27
N LEU A 407 -4.58 -10.30 -20.53
CA LEU A 407 -5.44 -9.78 -19.46
C LEU A 407 -6.68 -9.11 -20.05
N GLU A 408 -7.80 -9.32 -19.40
CA GLU A 408 -9.01 -8.58 -19.68
C GLU A 408 -8.87 -7.11 -19.25
N ASN A 409 -9.54 -6.20 -19.92
CA ASN A 409 -9.45 -4.75 -19.68
C ASN A 409 -9.70 -4.37 -18.20
N GLN A 410 -10.69 -4.98 -17.52
CA GLN A 410 -10.95 -4.69 -16.11
C GLN A 410 -9.77 -5.09 -15.22
N VAL A 411 -9.13 -6.23 -15.46
CA VAL A 411 -7.95 -6.67 -14.69
C VAL A 411 -6.78 -5.71 -14.88
N VAL A 412 -6.63 -5.15 -16.09
CA VAL A 412 -5.59 -4.13 -16.37
C VAL A 412 -5.87 -2.85 -15.58
N ILE A 413 -7.15 -2.41 -15.54
CA ILE A 413 -7.57 -1.25 -14.75
C ILE A 413 -7.29 -1.50 -13.25
N ASP A 414 -7.75 -2.63 -12.72
CA ASP A 414 -7.59 -2.99 -11.31
C ASP A 414 -6.10 -3.00 -10.92
N ARG A 415 -5.22 -3.57 -11.76
CA ARG A 415 -3.77 -3.57 -11.49
C ARG A 415 -3.16 -2.17 -11.43
N ILE A 416 -3.64 -1.23 -12.22
CA ILE A 416 -3.19 0.18 -12.18
C ILE A 416 -3.71 0.87 -10.93
N VAL A 417 -4.99 0.68 -10.60
CA VAL A 417 -5.66 1.38 -9.49
C VAL A 417 -5.23 0.83 -8.13
N ASP A 418 -5.11 -0.50 -8.00
CA ASP A 418 -4.79 -1.14 -6.73
C ASP A 418 -3.31 -1.08 -6.35
N ASN A 419 -2.43 -0.68 -7.29
CA ASN A 419 -0.98 -0.64 -7.08
C ASN A 419 -0.39 0.78 -7.15
N THR A 420 -1.11 1.74 -6.61
CA THR A 420 -0.68 3.13 -6.49
C THR A 420 0.17 3.36 -5.24
N ASP A 421 0.76 4.56 -5.12
CA ASP A 421 1.43 5.02 -3.91
C ASP A 421 0.57 6.02 -3.16
N GLU A 422 0.42 5.84 -1.85
CA GLU A 422 -0.13 6.89 -1.00
C GLU A 422 0.81 8.10 -0.93
N PHE A 423 0.23 9.29 -0.84
CA PHE A 423 0.98 10.53 -0.65
C PHE A 423 0.36 11.42 0.43
N ALA A 424 1.17 12.32 1.00
CA ALA A 424 0.85 13.03 2.24
C ALA A 424 -0.49 13.79 2.23
N ASP A 425 -0.90 14.34 1.07
CA ASP A 425 -2.09 15.16 0.96
C ASP A 425 -3.40 14.38 0.78
N MET A 426 -3.39 13.05 0.65
CA MET A 426 -4.61 12.26 0.50
C MET A 426 -5.63 12.45 1.63
N ASN A 427 -5.12 12.70 2.84
CA ASN A 427 -5.94 13.03 4.00
C ASN A 427 -5.86 14.52 4.40
N GLY A 428 -5.35 15.36 3.50
CA GLY A 428 -5.20 16.80 3.69
C GLY A 428 -6.47 17.60 3.49
N THR A 429 -6.28 18.89 3.23
CA THR A 429 -7.38 19.82 2.92
C THR A 429 -7.02 20.72 1.75
N CYS A 430 -7.98 20.96 0.87
CA CYS A 430 -7.88 21.95 -0.20
C CYS A 430 -8.97 23.00 -0.01
N GLN A 431 -8.59 24.28 0.05
CA GLN A 431 -9.50 25.42 0.24
C GLN A 431 -10.48 25.24 1.44
N GLY A 432 -10.05 24.49 2.47
CA GLY A 432 -10.86 24.18 3.66
C GLY A 432 -11.77 22.95 3.55
N THR A 433 -11.78 22.27 2.42
CA THR A 433 -12.50 21.00 2.20
C THR A 433 -11.54 19.83 2.41
N SER A 434 -12.00 18.75 3.08
CA SER A 434 -11.20 17.53 3.25
C SER A 434 -11.00 16.85 1.91
N LEU A 435 -9.79 16.33 1.68
CA LEU A 435 -9.43 15.50 0.52
C LEU A 435 -9.61 14.01 0.75
N THR A 436 -9.93 13.59 1.97
CA THR A 436 -10.11 12.18 2.32
C THR A 436 -11.14 11.50 1.42
N GLY A 437 -10.73 10.49 0.66
CA GLY A 437 -11.57 9.77 -0.30
C GLY A 437 -11.90 10.55 -1.58
N MET A 438 -11.13 11.61 -1.89
CA MET A 438 -11.35 12.45 -3.07
C MET A 438 -10.20 12.44 -4.08
N LEU A 439 -9.18 11.65 -3.84
CA LEU A 439 -7.98 11.56 -4.68
C LEU A 439 -7.71 10.12 -5.16
N GLY A 440 -8.75 9.30 -5.17
CA GLY A 440 -8.71 7.91 -5.59
C GLY A 440 -7.81 7.05 -4.70
N SER A 441 -7.21 6.03 -5.29
CA SER A 441 -6.35 5.07 -4.60
C SER A 441 -4.94 5.60 -4.27
N GLY A 442 -4.49 6.66 -4.95
CA GLY A 442 -3.16 7.22 -4.73
C GLY A 442 -2.50 7.75 -6.00
N ARG A 443 -1.18 7.92 -5.97
CA ARG A 443 -0.39 8.28 -7.14
C ARG A 443 0.00 7.04 -7.93
N LEU A 444 -0.13 7.10 -9.25
CA LEU A 444 0.33 6.06 -10.19
C LEU A 444 1.74 5.55 -9.85
N ASN A 445 1.91 4.23 -9.80
CA ASN A 445 3.20 3.56 -9.74
C ASN A 445 3.22 2.41 -10.76
N ILE A 446 3.89 2.63 -11.88
CA ILE A 446 3.90 1.66 -12.97
C ILE A 446 4.75 0.41 -12.65
N TYR A 447 5.81 0.55 -11.85
CA TYR A 447 6.62 -0.60 -11.45
C TYR A 447 5.81 -1.56 -10.57
N LYS A 448 5.09 -1.05 -9.58
CA LYS A 448 4.19 -1.88 -8.75
C LYS A 448 3.12 -2.56 -9.61
N ALA A 449 2.45 -1.82 -10.49
CA ALA A 449 1.42 -2.38 -11.36
C ALA A 449 1.96 -3.49 -12.27
N LEU A 450 3.18 -3.36 -12.82
CA LEU A 450 3.82 -4.36 -13.65
C LEU A 450 4.29 -5.60 -12.88
N THR A 451 4.66 -5.44 -11.61
CA THR A 451 5.17 -6.52 -10.76
C THR A 451 4.09 -7.18 -9.89
N ALA A 452 2.89 -6.61 -9.83
CA ALA A 452 1.75 -7.23 -9.19
C ALA A 452 1.52 -8.66 -9.73
N GLY A 453 1.31 -9.62 -8.82
CA GLY A 453 1.18 -11.04 -9.17
C GLY A 453 2.50 -11.77 -9.50
N VAL A 454 3.65 -11.09 -9.48
CA VAL A 454 4.99 -11.72 -9.56
C VAL A 454 5.56 -11.93 -8.15
N TYR A 455 5.26 -11.00 -7.24
CA TYR A 455 5.62 -11.07 -5.82
C TYR A 455 4.37 -11.07 -4.95
N PRO A 456 4.43 -11.60 -3.71
CA PRO A 456 3.35 -11.43 -2.75
C PRO A 456 3.29 -9.98 -2.26
N SER A 457 2.12 -9.54 -1.77
CA SER A 457 1.94 -8.30 -1.01
C SER A 457 1.58 -8.65 0.43
N LEU A 458 2.60 -8.86 1.27
CA LEU A 458 2.42 -9.35 2.62
C LEU A 458 2.16 -8.20 3.61
N TYR A 459 1.21 -8.39 4.51
CA TYR A 459 0.88 -7.48 5.61
C TYR A 459 0.59 -8.23 6.90
N VAL A 460 0.74 -7.58 8.05
CA VAL A 460 0.34 -8.11 9.36
C VAL A 460 -1.08 -7.68 9.63
N SER A 461 -2.00 -8.64 9.75
CA SER A 461 -3.42 -8.37 10.03
C SER A 461 -3.73 -8.38 11.52
N GLU A 462 -2.94 -9.09 12.34
CA GLU A 462 -3.19 -9.24 13.75
C GLU A 462 -1.90 -9.58 14.51
N VAL A 463 -1.78 -9.04 15.72
CA VAL A 463 -0.70 -9.33 16.68
C VAL A 463 -1.32 -9.78 17.98
N ASN A 464 -0.93 -10.94 18.49
CA ASN A 464 -1.49 -11.51 19.72
C ASN A 464 -0.37 -11.93 20.68
N TYR A 465 -0.61 -11.80 21.98
CA TYR A 465 0.28 -12.31 23.03
C TYR A 465 -0.19 -13.70 23.48
N LEU A 466 0.75 -14.62 23.65
CA LEU A 466 0.51 -15.99 24.09
C LEU A 466 1.52 -16.39 25.18
N ASN A 467 1.07 -17.25 26.10
CA ASN A 467 1.91 -17.78 27.17
C ASN A 467 2.64 -16.67 27.96
N ASP A 468 1.89 -15.60 28.28
CA ASP A 468 2.27 -14.66 29.31
C ASP A 468 2.33 -15.36 30.67
N SER A 469 3.03 -14.80 31.65
CA SER A 469 3.33 -15.47 32.90
C SER A 469 2.12 -15.68 33.80
N ASP A 470 1.05 -14.89 33.60
CA ASP A 470 -0.19 -14.93 34.39
C ASP A 470 -1.44 -15.30 33.59
N ASP A 471 -1.25 -15.59 32.27
CA ASP A 471 -2.28 -16.06 31.31
C ASP A 471 -3.42 -15.03 31.13
N ASP A 472 -3.11 -13.73 31.27
CA ASP A 472 -4.08 -12.65 31.13
C ASP A 472 -4.19 -12.06 29.73
N GLY A 473 -3.24 -12.38 28.83
CA GLY A 473 -3.20 -11.94 27.44
C GLY A 473 -2.65 -10.51 27.26
N VAL A 474 -2.04 -9.94 28.28
CA VAL A 474 -1.45 -8.60 28.29
C VAL A 474 0.06 -8.72 28.45
N PHE A 475 0.81 -7.83 27.82
CA PHE A 475 2.26 -7.78 27.94
C PHE A 475 2.67 -6.80 29.03
N ASN A 476 3.07 -7.33 30.20
CA ASN A 476 3.38 -6.57 31.39
C ASN A 476 4.89 -6.29 31.54
N PRO A 477 5.30 -5.22 32.28
CA PRO A 477 6.70 -5.02 32.64
C PRO A 477 7.30 -6.24 33.35
N GLY A 478 8.50 -6.65 32.94
CA GLY A 478 9.21 -7.81 33.48
C GLY A 478 8.76 -9.16 32.87
N GLU A 479 7.74 -9.18 32.06
CA GLU A 479 7.16 -10.38 31.51
C GLU A 479 7.83 -10.83 30.20
N THR A 480 7.80 -12.14 29.96
CA THR A 480 8.22 -12.75 28.69
C THR A 480 7.01 -13.37 28.01
N VAL A 481 6.68 -12.87 26.84
CA VAL A 481 5.52 -13.30 26.04
C VAL A 481 5.95 -13.88 24.69
N LYS A 482 5.11 -14.78 24.17
CA LYS A 482 5.16 -15.18 22.77
C LYS A 482 4.29 -14.26 21.93
N VAL A 483 4.88 -13.62 20.94
CA VAL A 483 4.15 -12.76 20.01
C VAL A 483 3.81 -13.57 18.76
N LYS A 484 2.53 -13.85 18.59
CA LYS A 484 1.95 -14.48 17.41
C LYS A 484 1.50 -13.40 16.45
N ILE A 485 1.84 -13.54 15.18
CA ILE A 485 1.31 -12.69 14.11
C ILE A 485 0.42 -13.51 13.17
N ILE A 486 -0.57 -12.84 12.58
CA ILE A 486 -1.32 -13.33 11.44
C ILE A 486 -0.90 -12.49 10.23
N VAL A 487 -0.37 -13.15 9.22
CA VAL A 487 0.10 -12.51 7.99
C VAL A 487 -0.93 -12.72 6.88
N GLY A 488 -1.34 -11.66 6.23
CA GLY A 488 -2.17 -11.69 5.04
C GLY A 488 -1.34 -11.44 3.78
N ASN A 489 -1.89 -11.85 2.65
CA ASN A 489 -1.38 -11.53 1.31
C ASN A 489 -2.53 -10.94 0.51
N GLU A 490 -2.35 -9.77 -0.07
CA GLU A 490 -3.39 -9.08 -0.81
C GLU A 490 -3.84 -9.88 -2.04
N GLU A 491 -5.12 -9.75 -2.41
CA GLU A 491 -5.68 -10.40 -3.58
C GLU A 491 -5.07 -9.82 -4.87
N GLY A 492 -4.81 -10.70 -5.83
CA GLY A 492 -4.21 -10.32 -7.12
C GLY A 492 -2.68 -10.35 -7.16
N TRP A 493 -2.01 -10.59 -6.01
CA TRP A 493 -0.56 -10.77 -5.94
C TRP A 493 -0.18 -12.26 -5.98
N ALA A 494 1.11 -12.57 -6.17
CA ALA A 494 1.58 -13.96 -6.13
C ALA A 494 1.41 -14.57 -4.73
N ASP A 495 1.37 -15.90 -4.66
CA ASP A 495 1.43 -16.59 -3.37
C ASP A 495 2.75 -16.27 -2.64
N GLY A 496 2.68 -16.04 -1.34
CA GLY A 496 3.85 -15.92 -0.48
C GLY A 496 4.42 -17.31 -0.20
N GLU A 497 5.49 -17.69 -0.90
CA GLU A 497 6.17 -18.97 -0.72
C GLU A 497 7.35 -18.82 0.24
N ASP A 498 7.61 -19.84 1.08
CA ASP A 498 8.72 -19.89 2.06
C ASP A 498 8.87 -18.56 2.83
N VAL A 499 7.76 -18.09 3.42
CA VAL A 499 7.73 -16.79 4.11
C VAL A 499 8.44 -16.89 5.45
N VAL A 500 9.38 -15.97 5.66
CA VAL A 500 10.11 -15.78 6.93
C VAL A 500 9.88 -14.34 7.42
N ALA A 501 9.52 -14.19 8.68
CA ALA A 501 9.35 -12.90 9.33
C ALA A 501 10.43 -12.70 10.40
N THR A 502 11.09 -11.55 10.42
CA THR A 502 12.12 -11.19 11.40
C THR A 502 11.73 -9.91 12.13
N LEU A 503 11.59 -9.97 13.45
CA LEU A 503 11.22 -8.85 14.31
C LEU A 503 12.47 -8.07 14.76
N SER A 504 12.40 -6.74 14.74
CA SER A 504 13.44 -5.86 15.25
C SER A 504 12.85 -4.61 15.92
N THR A 505 13.62 -4.02 16.85
CA THR A 505 13.32 -2.72 17.47
C THR A 505 14.59 -2.07 17.97
N ASP A 506 14.62 -0.73 18.03
CA ASP A 506 15.66 0.07 18.69
C ASP A 506 15.22 0.53 20.11
N ASP A 507 14.04 0.14 20.56
CA ASP A 507 13.46 0.53 21.85
C ASP A 507 13.99 -0.40 22.98
N ASP A 508 14.61 0.18 23.98
CA ASP A 508 15.26 -0.54 25.08
C ASP A 508 14.28 -1.06 26.17
N ARG A 509 12.99 -0.78 26.04
CA ARG A 509 11.94 -1.30 26.94
C ARG A 509 11.70 -2.80 26.76
N ILE A 510 12.08 -3.38 25.62
CA ILE A 510 11.94 -4.81 25.34
C ILE A 510 13.24 -5.45 24.86
N LEU A 511 13.38 -6.74 25.14
CA LEU A 511 14.44 -7.60 24.63
C LEU A 511 13.79 -8.65 23.72
N ILE A 512 14.24 -8.74 22.49
CA ILE A 512 13.82 -9.82 21.57
C ILE A 512 14.73 -11.01 21.83
N LEU A 513 14.15 -12.12 22.28
CA LEU A 513 14.86 -13.35 22.65
C LEU A 513 14.82 -14.40 21.53
N ASP A 514 13.77 -14.34 20.68
CA ASP A 514 13.65 -15.06 19.43
C ASP A 514 13.00 -14.13 18.42
N ASP A 515 13.71 -13.81 17.37
CA ASP A 515 13.37 -12.77 16.42
C ASP A 515 12.79 -13.30 15.10
N THR A 516 12.69 -14.62 14.92
CA THR A 516 12.36 -15.20 13.62
C THR A 516 11.14 -16.13 13.68
N ILE A 517 10.25 -16.01 12.70
CA ILE A 517 9.13 -16.92 12.46
C ILE A 517 9.22 -17.47 11.03
N GLU A 518 9.15 -18.78 10.87
CA GLU A 518 9.07 -19.46 9.57
C GLU A 518 7.65 -19.98 9.32
N PHE A 519 7.04 -19.58 8.19
CA PHE A 519 5.72 -20.07 7.79
C PHE A 519 5.87 -21.35 6.98
N SER A 520 5.37 -22.46 7.53
CA SER A 520 5.49 -23.81 6.93
C SER A 520 4.59 -24.04 5.71
N ASN A 521 3.65 -23.13 5.43
CA ASN A 521 2.75 -23.18 4.29
C ASN A 521 2.81 -21.87 3.53
N ASN A 522 2.58 -21.94 2.21
CA ASN A 522 2.41 -20.76 1.39
C ASN A 522 1.25 -19.90 1.89
N ILE A 523 1.37 -18.59 1.74
CA ILE A 523 0.31 -17.63 2.02
C ILE A 523 -0.33 -17.28 0.67
N PRO A 524 -1.50 -17.86 0.33
CA PRO A 524 -2.09 -17.67 -0.98
C PRO A 524 -2.57 -16.24 -1.17
N SER A 525 -2.65 -15.81 -2.44
CA SER A 525 -3.28 -14.55 -2.84
C SER A 525 -4.66 -14.39 -2.20
N GLY A 526 -4.93 -13.25 -1.56
CA GLY A 526 -6.17 -13.00 -0.81
C GLY A 526 -6.33 -13.80 0.47
N GLY A 527 -5.32 -14.60 0.86
CA GLY A 527 -5.36 -15.48 2.02
C GLY A 527 -4.59 -14.94 3.22
N THR A 528 -4.71 -15.67 4.34
CA THR A 528 -3.94 -15.41 5.57
C THR A 528 -3.29 -16.68 6.09
N ALA A 529 -2.19 -16.53 6.80
CA ALA A 529 -1.51 -17.62 7.50
C ALA A 529 -1.03 -17.20 8.88
N PHE A 530 -0.88 -18.18 9.76
CA PHE A 530 -0.23 -18.04 11.06
C PHE A 530 0.51 -19.33 11.41
N THR A 531 1.46 -19.25 12.32
CA THR A 531 2.16 -20.44 12.83
C THR A 531 1.51 -20.94 14.12
N LEU A 532 1.51 -22.25 14.31
CA LEU A 532 0.97 -22.89 15.52
C LEU A 532 2.02 -23.07 16.61
N ILE A 533 3.29 -23.15 16.23
CA ILE A 533 4.38 -23.55 17.12
C ILE A 533 5.45 -22.47 17.18
N ASP A 534 5.67 -21.76 16.10
CA ASP A 534 6.72 -20.77 15.91
C ASP A 534 6.19 -19.36 16.18
N HIS A 535 6.86 -18.59 17.07
CA HIS A 535 6.41 -17.29 17.53
C HIS A 535 7.64 -16.47 17.92
N PHE A 536 7.60 -15.17 17.77
CA PHE A 536 8.62 -14.31 18.39
C PHE A 536 8.57 -14.47 19.92
N LEU A 537 9.72 -14.45 20.56
CA LEU A 537 9.81 -14.42 22.02
C LEU A 537 10.37 -13.07 22.46
N VAL A 538 9.57 -12.32 23.20
CA VAL A 538 9.88 -10.95 23.60
C VAL A 538 9.74 -10.82 25.11
N GLN A 539 10.66 -10.12 25.77
CA GLN A 539 10.65 -9.82 27.20
C GLN A 539 10.62 -8.31 27.42
N ALA A 540 9.67 -7.81 28.19
CA ALA A 540 9.72 -6.46 28.72
C ALA A 540 10.72 -6.37 29.89
N VAL A 541 11.48 -5.27 29.99
CA VAL A 541 12.33 -5.05 31.17
C VAL A 541 11.49 -4.79 32.42
N ASP A 542 12.01 -5.09 33.61
CA ASP A 542 11.26 -5.04 34.88
C ASP A 542 10.65 -3.65 35.17
N ASP A 543 11.28 -2.59 34.72
CA ASP A 543 10.90 -1.19 34.90
C ASP A 543 10.42 -0.53 33.59
N ALA A 544 10.00 -1.33 32.61
CA ALA A 544 9.51 -0.86 31.34
C ALA A 544 8.39 0.16 31.52
N GLN A 545 8.49 1.29 30.84
CA GLN A 545 7.43 2.29 30.81
C GLN A 545 6.27 1.80 29.95
N LEU A 546 5.05 2.01 30.46
CA LEU A 546 3.82 1.63 29.76
C LEU A 546 3.66 2.41 28.45
N GLY A 547 3.05 1.78 27.47
CA GLY A 547 2.74 2.34 26.17
C GLY A 547 3.27 1.49 25.01
N ASN A 548 3.04 1.98 23.81
CA ASN A 548 3.40 1.29 22.60
C ASN A 548 4.92 1.33 22.36
N VAL A 549 5.48 0.19 22.01
CA VAL A 549 6.86 -0.01 21.60
C VAL A 549 6.88 -0.19 20.08
N PRO A 550 7.50 0.74 19.34
CA PRO A 550 7.59 0.61 17.89
C PRO A 550 8.53 -0.55 17.53
N CYS A 551 8.08 -1.41 16.65
CA CYS A 551 8.83 -2.54 16.13
C CYS A 551 8.67 -2.63 14.62
N THR A 552 9.66 -3.21 13.94
CA THR A 552 9.59 -3.48 12.51
C THR A 552 9.70 -4.99 12.29
N ILE A 553 8.78 -5.54 11.49
CA ILE A 553 8.87 -6.91 10.98
C ILE A 553 9.36 -6.84 9.53
N GLN A 554 10.54 -7.39 9.27
CA GLN A 554 11.00 -7.65 7.92
C GLN A 554 10.45 -9.01 7.48
N MET A 555 9.69 -9.04 6.39
CA MET A 555 9.24 -10.27 5.77
C MET A 555 10.06 -10.58 4.53
N GLN A 556 10.48 -11.82 4.41
CA GLN A 556 11.08 -12.38 3.20
C GLN A 556 10.15 -13.45 2.66
N ALA A 557 9.97 -13.51 1.33
CA ALA A 557 9.26 -14.60 0.65
C ALA A 557 9.99 -15.04 -0.61
N GLY A 558 9.81 -16.32 -0.99
CA GLY A 558 10.37 -16.93 -2.20
C GLY A 558 11.25 -18.14 -1.91
N VAL A 559 11.12 -19.18 -2.75
CA VAL A 559 11.90 -20.44 -2.67
C VAL A 559 13.33 -20.23 -3.15
N GLU A 560 13.49 -19.35 -4.13
CA GLU A 560 14.76 -19.04 -4.82
C GLU A 560 14.91 -17.54 -4.98
N PRO A 561 16.14 -17.01 -4.99
CA PRO A 561 16.36 -15.58 -5.33
C PRO A 561 15.86 -15.24 -6.75
N PRO A 562 15.37 -14.02 -6.97
CA PRO A 562 15.32 -12.92 -6.02
C PRO A 562 14.19 -13.09 -5.00
N TYR A 563 14.51 -12.94 -3.70
CA TYR A 563 13.50 -12.94 -2.66
C TYR A 563 12.73 -11.63 -2.64
N TYR A 564 11.45 -11.73 -2.35
CA TYR A 564 10.66 -10.57 -1.95
C TYR A 564 11.04 -10.13 -0.53
N TYR A 565 11.15 -8.84 -0.30
CA TYR A 565 11.35 -8.25 1.03
C TYR A 565 10.39 -7.09 1.22
N THR A 566 9.75 -7.06 2.39
CA THR A 566 8.98 -5.89 2.84
C THR A 566 9.22 -5.66 4.33
N ASN A 567 9.16 -4.40 4.77
CA ASN A 567 9.21 -4.01 6.17
C ASN A 567 7.82 -3.54 6.57
N ILE A 568 7.33 -4.03 7.69
CA ILE A 568 6.02 -3.72 8.24
C ILE A 568 6.21 -3.20 9.65
N ASP A 569 5.79 -1.98 9.89
CA ASP A 569 5.84 -1.39 11.23
C ASP A 569 4.64 -1.86 12.04
N ILE A 570 4.92 -2.31 13.25
CA ILE A 570 3.93 -2.72 14.24
C ILE A 570 4.22 -2.05 15.57
N GLU A 571 3.27 -2.12 16.48
CA GLU A 571 3.45 -1.68 17.86
C GLU A 571 3.16 -2.84 18.82
N LEU A 572 4.06 -3.08 19.78
CA LEU A 572 3.82 -3.96 20.91
C LEU A 572 3.44 -3.11 22.11
N SER A 573 2.28 -3.37 22.72
CA SER A 573 1.78 -2.56 23.82
C SER A 573 2.16 -3.16 25.17
N ILE A 574 3.00 -2.45 25.94
CA ILE A 574 3.28 -2.78 27.34
C ILE A 574 2.21 -2.09 28.19
N SER A 575 1.41 -2.87 28.90
CA SER A 575 0.27 -2.40 29.68
C SER A 575 0.15 -3.16 31.01
N LEU A 576 -0.64 -2.62 31.92
CA LEU A 576 -1.14 -3.29 33.11
C LEU A 576 -2.65 -3.52 33.00
N ASP A 577 -3.22 -3.30 31.83
CA ASP A 577 -4.64 -3.55 31.59
C ASP A 577 -4.89 -5.05 31.62
N GLN A 578 -6.01 -5.46 32.21
CA GLN A 578 -6.40 -6.86 32.25
C GLN A 578 -7.36 -7.18 31.12
N TYR A 579 -7.09 -8.25 30.38
CA TYR A 579 -7.95 -8.67 29.27
C TYR A 579 -9.42 -8.78 29.68
N GLY A 580 -10.30 -8.22 28.85
CA GLY A 580 -11.73 -8.26 29.07
C GLY A 580 -12.29 -7.18 30.01
N PHE A 581 -11.44 -6.32 30.59
CA PHE A 581 -11.86 -5.15 31.37
C PHE A 581 -11.86 -3.84 30.60
N ASP A 582 -11.56 -3.88 29.33
CA ASP A 582 -11.68 -2.72 28.43
C ASP A 582 -13.15 -2.44 28.08
N TYR A 583 -13.93 -2.13 29.11
CA TYR A 583 -15.33 -1.73 28.95
C TYR A 583 -15.42 -0.24 28.65
N PRO A 584 -15.93 0.18 27.53
CA PRO A 584 -16.18 1.58 27.25
C PRO A 584 -17.27 2.09 28.20
N THR A 585 -16.88 2.82 29.23
CA THR A 585 -17.80 3.44 30.17
C THR A 585 -18.58 4.62 29.58
N SER A 586 -18.60 4.76 28.25
CA SER A 586 -19.35 5.80 27.52
C SER A 586 -19.12 7.24 28.05
N GLY A 587 -17.88 7.55 28.43
CA GLY A 587 -17.52 8.86 28.99
C GLY A 587 -17.95 9.06 30.45
N MET A 588 -18.25 8.00 31.15
CA MET A 588 -18.73 8.01 32.51
C MET A 588 -17.60 8.31 33.51
N ILE A 589 -17.95 9.05 34.56
CA ILE A 589 -17.05 9.34 35.67
C ILE A 589 -17.26 8.28 36.76
N LEU A 590 -16.26 7.41 36.97
CA LEU A 590 -16.18 6.49 38.08
C LEU A 590 -15.46 7.20 39.22
N LYS A 591 -16.09 7.26 40.39
CA LYS A 591 -15.53 7.91 41.62
C LYS A 591 -15.61 7.05 42.86
N SER A 592 -16.19 5.86 42.78
CA SER A 592 -16.04 4.84 43.83
C SER A 592 -14.70 4.13 43.62
N SER A 593 -14.10 3.63 44.69
CA SER A 593 -12.99 2.67 44.51
C SER A 593 -13.57 1.32 44.11
N PRO A 594 -13.00 0.64 43.10
CA PRO A 594 -13.41 -0.70 42.76
C PRO A 594 -13.07 -1.66 43.92
N ILE A 595 -13.86 -2.70 44.07
CA ILE A 595 -13.55 -3.83 44.96
C ILE A 595 -13.59 -5.13 44.21
N ILE A 596 -12.78 -6.09 44.63
CA ILE A 596 -12.90 -7.49 44.21
C ILE A 596 -13.41 -8.27 45.42
N ALA A 597 -14.54 -8.94 45.24
CA ALA A 597 -15.17 -9.71 46.31
C ALA A 597 -15.93 -10.91 45.74
N ASP A 598 -16.06 -11.97 46.51
CA ASP A 598 -16.80 -13.17 46.14
C ASP A 598 -18.28 -13.02 46.54
N LEU A 599 -19.08 -12.46 45.62
CA LEU A 599 -20.53 -12.32 45.81
C LEU A 599 -21.25 -13.68 45.72
N TYR A 600 -20.72 -14.61 44.92
CA TYR A 600 -21.36 -15.91 44.70
C TYR A 600 -20.99 -16.98 45.70
N GLY A 601 -20.07 -16.71 46.65
CA GLY A 601 -19.60 -17.69 47.61
C GLY A 601 -18.86 -18.89 47.02
N ASN A 602 -18.28 -18.73 45.82
CA ASN A 602 -17.65 -19.79 45.04
C ASN A 602 -16.11 -19.71 45.03
N SER A 603 -15.53 -18.84 45.82
CA SER A 603 -14.10 -18.52 45.92
C SER A 603 -13.51 -17.86 44.65
N MET A 604 -14.35 -17.35 43.76
CA MET A 604 -13.94 -16.53 42.60
C MET A 604 -14.36 -15.09 42.85
N GLY A 605 -13.40 -14.16 42.70
CA GLY A 605 -13.67 -12.73 42.88
C GLY A 605 -14.47 -12.15 41.70
N GLN A 606 -15.38 -11.23 42.02
CA GLN A 606 -16.04 -10.39 41.03
C GLN A 606 -15.67 -8.93 41.31
N LEU A 607 -15.54 -8.13 40.26
CA LEU A 607 -15.23 -6.71 40.32
C LEU A 607 -16.52 -5.89 40.44
N PHE A 608 -16.58 -4.96 41.37
CA PHE A 608 -17.68 -4.02 41.51
C PHE A 608 -17.20 -2.58 41.57
N VAL A 609 -17.89 -1.68 40.84
CA VAL A 609 -17.58 -0.25 40.84
C VAL A 609 -18.83 0.60 40.60
N GLY A 610 -18.98 1.68 41.36
CA GLY A 610 -20.09 2.63 41.23
C GLY A 610 -19.80 3.80 40.34
N GLY A 611 -20.80 4.28 39.58
CA GLY A 611 -20.70 5.39 38.63
C GLY A 611 -21.52 6.63 38.99
N ASP A 612 -21.10 7.80 38.48
CA ASP A 612 -21.85 9.07 38.59
C ASP A 612 -23.17 9.06 37.79
N ASN A 613 -23.46 8.03 37.01
CA ASN A 613 -24.75 7.79 36.34
C ASN A 613 -25.77 7.02 37.23
N GLY A 614 -25.41 6.67 38.43
CA GLY A 614 -26.26 5.90 39.35
C GLY A 614 -26.20 4.39 39.13
N ASN A 615 -25.29 3.89 38.35
CA ASN A 615 -25.11 2.46 38.13
C ASN A 615 -24.00 1.89 39.00
N MET A 616 -24.29 0.73 39.62
CA MET A 616 -23.29 -0.16 40.20
C MET A 616 -23.00 -1.25 39.16
N TYR A 617 -21.78 -1.28 38.65
CA TYR A 617 -21.32 -2.25 37.67
C TYR A 617 -20.74 -3.47 38.39
N GLY A 618 -20.95 -4.63 37.84
CA GLY A 618 -20.40 -5.89 38.32
C GLY A 618 -19.88 -6.75 37.17
N TYR A 619 -18.65 -7.25 37.28
CA TYR A 619 -17.98 -8.05 36.26
C TYR A 619 -17.36 -9.31 36.83
N MET A 620 -17.38 -10.39 36.02
CA MET A 620 -16.58 -11.59 36.28
C MET A 620 -15.10 -11.32 36.00
N VAL A 621 -14.21 -12.06 36.61
CA VAL A 621 -12.84 -12.18 36.12
C VAL A 621 -12.91 -12.65 34.67
N GLY A 622 -12.26 -11.90 33.73
CA GLY A 622 -12.41 -12.09 32.29
C GLY A 622 -13.44 -11.18 31.62
N GLY A 623 -13.96 -10.17 32.35
CA GLY A 623 -14.66 -9.01 31.82
C GLY A 623 -16.12 -9.19 31.43
N ASN A 624 -16.73 -10.35 31.63
CA ASN A 624 -18.15 -10.54 31.38
C ASN A 624 -19.00 -9.85 32.45
N GLU A 625 -19.99 -9.07 32.05
CA GLU A 625 -20.93 -8.41 32.95
C GLU A 625 -21.75 -9.45 33.73
N LEU A 626 -21.90 -9.23 35.02
CA LEU A 626 -22.70 -10.11 35.91
C LEU A 626 -24.18 -10.02 35.54
N THR A 627 -24.88 -11.16 35.65
CA THR A 627 -26.35 -11.19 35.48
C THR A 627 -27.02 -10.28 36.52
N GLY A 628 -27.82 -9.32 36.03
CA GLY A 628 -28.54 -8.36 36.89
C GLY A 628 -27.77 -7.09 37.17
N PHE A 629 -26.54 -6.97 36.66
CA PHE A 629 -25.78 -5.73 36.66
C PHE A 629 -25.72 -5.15 35.20
N PRO A 630 -25.58 -3.81 35.07
CA PRO A 630 -25.47 -2.84 36.14
C PRO A 630 -26.80 -2.68 36.92
N PHE A 631 -26.70 -2.63 38.23
CA PHE A 631 -27.82 -2.23 39.08
C PHE A 631 -27.95 -0.70 39.11
N THR A 632 -29.17 -0.15 38.97
CA THR A 632 -29.39 1.29 38.91
C THR A 632 -30.04 1.82 40.19
N ALA A 633 -29.34 2.71 40.91
CA ALA A 633 -29.86 3.52 42.02
C ALA A 633 -30.50 4.83 41.50
N GLY A 634 -31.12 5.61 42.42
CA GLY A 634 -31.82 6.85 42.05
C GLY A 634 -30.91 8.04 41.72
N ASP A 635 -29.62 8.04 42.10
CA ASP A 635 -28.61 9.07 41.85
C ASP A 635 -27.21 8.43 41.92
N LYS A 636 -26.17 9.22 41.79
CA LYS A 636 -24.74 8.84 41.74
C LYS A 636 -24.33 7.87 42.84
N ILE A 637 -23.54 6.88 42.49
CA ILE A 637 -22.92 5.96 43.41
C ILE A 637 -21.43 6.30 43.49
N ARG A 638 -21.01 6.86 44.64
CA ARG A 638 -19.62 7.21 44.94
C ARG A 638 -19.03 6.48 46.12
N SER A 639 -19.87 5.76 46.87
CA SER A 639 -19.41 4.84 47.89
C SER A 639 -18.77 3.61 47.23
N SER A 640 -17.68 3.11 47.74
CA SER A 640 -17.20 1.78 47.40
C SER A 640 -18.08 0.74 48.09
N PRO A 641 -18.45 -0.34 47.38
CA PRO A 641 -19.35 -1.34 48.00
C PRO A 641 -18.61 -2.22 49.01
N ALA A 642 -19.40 -2.95 49.82
CA ALA A 642 -18.97 -4.03 50.71
C ALA A 642 -19.76 -5.29 50.35
N VAL A 643 -19.21 -6.47 50.62
CA VAL A 643 -19.86 -7.76 50.36
C VAL A 643 -19.83 -8.63 51.62
N GLY A 644 -20.96 -9.22 51.94
CA GLY A 644 -21.12 -10.17 53.06
C GLY A 644 -22.54 -10.67 53.15
N ASP A 645 -22.74 -11.79 53.84
CA ASP A 645 -24.06 -12.36 54.19
C ASP A 645 -24.65 -11.55 55.35
N ILE A 646 -25.56 -10.62 55.03
CA ILE A 646 -26.09 -9.66 55.98
C ILE A 646 -27.43 -10.07 56.58
N ASP A 647 -28.06 -11.10 56.07
CA ASP A 647 -29.31 -11.62 56.55
C ASP A 647 -29.24 -13.10 56.98
N ASN A 648 -28.03 -13.64 56.98
CA ASN A 648 -27.70 -15.01 57.44
C ASN A 648 -28.41 -16.12 56.64
N ASP A 649 -28.69 -15.86 55.34
CA ASP A 649 -29.36 -16.83 54.47
C ASP A 649 -28.36 -17.77 53.75
N GLY A 650 -27.08 -17.50 53.87
CA GLY A 650 -25.98 -18.25 53.31
C GLY A 650 -25.55 -17.74 51.92
N SER A 651 -26.12 -16.64 51.44
CA SER A 651 -25.70 -15.92 50.23
C SER A 651 -25.05 -14.59 50.64
N ASN A 652 -24.16 -14.07 49.82
CA ASN A 652 -23.59 -12.75 50.06
C ASN A 652 -24.38 -11.66 49.34
N GLU A 653 -24.54 -10.51 49.98
CA GLU A 653 -25.10 -9.29 49.40
C GLU A 653 -24.02 -8.24 49.14
N LEU A 654 -24.24 -7.46 48.09
CA LEU A 654 -23.48 -6.25 47.77
C LEU A 654 -24.16 -5.04 48.45
N VAL A 655 -23.44 -4.34 49.34
CA VAL A 655 -23.95 -3.21 50.09
C VAL A 655 -23.26 -1.92 49.66
N PHE A 656 -24.03 -0.88 49.29
CA PHE A 656 -23.47 0.41 48.85
C PHE A 656 -24.44 1.57 49.10
N GLY A 657 -23.88 2.78 49.17
CA GLY A 657 -24.62 4.02 49.32
C GLY A 657 -24.76 4.82 48.04
N SER A 658 -25.85 5.58 47.90
CA SER A 658 -26.10 6.47 46.79
C SER A 658 -26.39 7.92 47.23
N TYR A 659 -26.23 8.85 46.30
CA TYR A 659 -26.57 10.27 46.49
C TYR A 659 -28.10 10.53 46.61
N ASP A 660 -28.93 9.57 46.24
CA ASP A 660 -30.39 9.63 46.49
C ASP A 660 -30.77 9.45 47.97
N GLY A 661 -29.78 9.14 48.81
CA GLY A 661 -29.97 8.86 50.23
C GLY A 661 -30.29 7.39 50.53
N GLY A 662 -30.21 6.51 49.53
CA GLY A 662 -30.41 5.07 49.69
C GLY A 662 -29.11 4.34 50.06
N LEU A 663 -29.21 3.49 51.10
CA LEU A 663 -28.28 2.37 51.31
C LEU A 663 -28.94 1.14 50.70
N TYR A 664 -28.32 0.60 49.70
CA TYR A 664 -28.83 -0.52 48.91
C TYR A 664 -28.13 -1.83 49.31
N THR A 665 -28.93 -2.91 49.37
CA THR A 665 -28.41 -4.27 49.38
C THR A 665 -28.90 -4.99 48.16
N VAL A 666 -27.97 -5.65 47.45
CA VAL A 666 -28.24 -6.27 46.16
C VAL A 666 -27.66 -7.68 46.17
N GLY A 667 -28.51 -8.66 45.94
CA GLY A 667 -28.12 -10.07 45.90
C GLY A 667 -27.45 -10.51 44.61
N VAL A 668 -27.10 -11.78 44.54
CA VAL A 668 -26.24 -12.41 43.48
C VAL A 668 -26.76 -12.30 42.08
N VAL A 669 -28.06 -12.05 41.84
CA VAL A 669 -28.66 -11.85 40.52
C VAL A 669 -29.06 -10.40 40.25
N GLY A 670 -28.50 -9.45 41.01
CA GLY A 670 -28.82 -8.03 40.87
C GLY A 670 -30.20 -7.63 41.39
N ASN A 671 -30.88 -8.48 42.12
CA ASN A 671 -32.15 -8.17 42.75
C ASN A 671 -31.89 -7.27 43.97
N GLN A 672 -32.65 -6.17 44.07
CA GLN A 672 -32.66 -5.36 45.27
C GLN A 672 -33.36 -6.13 46.38
N GLU A 673 -32.67 -6.38 47.49
CA GLU A 673 -33.22 -7.08 48.66
C GLU A 673 -33.72 -6.09 49.69
N MET A 674 -32.92 -5.06 50.00
CA MET A 674 -33.32 -4.00 50.90
C MET A 674 -32.85 -2.63 50.36
N VAL A 675 -33.59 -1.61 50.70
CA VAL A 675 -33.14 -0.22 50.61
C VAL A 675 -33.51 0.51 51.89
N TYR A 676 -32.51 1.13 52.51
CA TYR A 676 -32.72 2.00 53.66
C TYR A 676 -32.57 3.45 53.23
N LEU A 677 -33.64 4.24 53.34
CA LEU A 677 -33.65 5.64 52.87
C LEU A 677 -33.36 6.60 53.97
N GLN A 678 -32.37 7.45 53.80
CA GLN A 678 -31.99 8.51 54.73
C GLN A 678 -32.22 9.92 54.12
N ASN A 679 -32.34 10.90 54.99
CA ASN A 679 -32.44 12.29 54.57
C ASN A 679 -31.05 12.91 54.50
N GLY A 680 -30.35 12.62 53.38
CA GLY A 680 -28.96 13.04 53.10
C GLY A 680 -28.30 12.09 52.12
N TYR A 681 -27.13 12.47 51.58
CA TYR A 681 -26.37 11.64 50.67
C TYR A 681 -25.58 10.56 51.42
N ILE A 682 -25.51 9.35 50.92
CA ILE A 682 -24.63 8.31 51.43
C ILE A 682 -23.41 8.21 50.52
N VAL A 683 -22.30 8.83 50.92
CA VAL A 683 -21.07 8.95 50.17
C VAL A 683 -19.96 8.04 50.73
N GLY A 684 -20.01 7.81 52.04
CA GLY A 684 -19.04 6.94 52.70
C GLY A 684 -19.28 5.48 52.33
N SER A 685 -18.19 4.74 52.17
CA SER A 685 -18.26 3.29 51.92
C SER A 685 -18.78 2.58 53.17
N PRO A 686 -19.75 1.68 53.05
CA PRO A 686 -20.22 0.89 54.18
C PRO A 686 -19.16 -0.11 54.66
N SER A 687 -19.21 -0.47 55.91
CA SER A 687 -18.43 -1.55 56.49
C SER A 687 -19.37 -2.58 57.13
N LEU A 688 -19.07 -3.83 56.94
CA LEU A 688 -19.81 -4.97 57.47
C LEU A 688 -19.02 -5.59 58.62
N VAL A 689 -19.62 -5.74 59.81
CA VAL A 689 -18.93 -6.32 60.92
C VAL A 689 -19.95 -6.82 61.92
N ASP A 690 -19.71 -7.94 62.58
CA ASP A 690 -20.44 -8.43 63.75
C ASP A 690 -19.95 -7.64 65.00
N LEU A 691 -20.75 -6.68 65.50
CA LEU A 691 -20.37 -5.78 66.56
C LEU A 691 -20.72 -6.32 67.96
N ASP A 692 -21.72 -7.16 68.11
CA ASP A 692 -22.19 -7.62 69.39
C ASP A 692 -21.93 -9.12 69.61
N GLY A 693 -21.40 -9.84 68.60
CA GLY A 693 -20.96 -11.22 68.74
C GLY A 693 -22.05 -12.25 68.56
N ASP A 694 -23.14 -11.90 67.85
CA ASP A 694 -24.29 -12.77 67.63
C ASP A 694 -24.28 -13.50 66.29
N GLU A 695 -23.20 -13.32 65.48
CA GLU A 695 -22.92 -13.90 64.15
C GLU A 695 -23.67 -13.18 63.01
N ASP A 696 -24.56 -12.19 63.27
CA ASP A 696 -25.16 -11.35 62.24
C ASP A 696 -24.25 -10.15 61.94
N LEU A 697 -24.26 -9.67 60.69
CA LEU A 697 -23.39 -8.56 60.25
C LEU A 697 -24.15 -7.22 60.32
N GLU A 698 -23.65 -6.28 61.17
CA GLU A 698 -24.10 -4.90 61.14
C GLU A 698 -23.51 -4.11 60.03
N ILE A 699 -24.33 -3.19 59.45
CA ILE A 699 -23.89 -2.27 58.40
C ILE A 699 -23.60 -0.91 59.06
N ILE A 700 -22.31 -0.53 59.04
CA ILE A 700 -21.87 0.79 59.49
C ILE A 700 -21.70 1.68 58.27
N PHE A 701 -22.37 2.81 58.20
CA PHE A 701 -22.26 3.76 57.12
C PHE A 701 -22.40 5.21 57.58
N THR A 702 -22.01 6.17 56.78
CA THR A 702 -22.06 7.59 57.07
C THR A 702 -22.98 8.33 56.13
N THR A 703 -23.72 9.31 56.64
CA THR A 703 -24.55 10.20 55.82
C THR A 703 -24.00 11.62 55.81
N GLN A 704 -24.14 12.31 54.70
CA GLN A 704 -23.81 13.72 54.56
C GLN A 704 -25.08 14.55 54.39
N ARG A 705 -25.33 15.50 55.32
CA ARG A 705 -26.43 16.45 55.25
C ARG A 705 -25.89 17.86 55.04
N GLY A 706 -25.99 18.39 53.82
CA GLY A 706 -25.43 19.71 53.49
C GLY A 706 -23.88 19.75 53.49
N SER A 707 -23.31 20.94 53.41
CA SER A 707 -21.85 21.10 53.23
C SER A 707 -21.00 20.84 54.47
N ASN A 708 -21.59 20.78 55.70
CA ASN A 708 -20.83 20.74 56.92
C ASN A 708 -21.44 19.83 58.04
N SER A 709 -22.38 18.97 57.77
CA SER A 709 -22.96 18.03 58.70
C SER A 709 -23.12 16.63 58.16
N GLY A 710 -22.81 15.60 58.90
CA GLY A 710 -23.01 14.21 58.61
C GLY A 710 -23.35 13.42 59.87
N GLU A 711 -23.87 12.23 59.72
CA GLU A 711 -24.18 11.26 60.76
C GLU A 711 -23.53 9.91 60.45
N LEU A 712 -23.11 9.21 61.47
CA LEU A 712 -22.65 7.83 61.42
C LEU A 712 -23.80 6.92 61.80
#